data_ddf4004183a66da7c41d782a192e0be1
#
_entry.id   ddf4004183a66da7c41d782a192e0be1
#
_cell.length_a   1.000
_cell.length_b   1.000
_cell.length_c   1.000
_cell.angle_alpha   90.00
_cell.angle_beta   90.00
_cell.angle_gamma   90.00
#
_symmetry.space_group_name_H-M   'P 1'
#
loop_
_entity.id
_entity.type
_entity.pdbx_description
1 polymer ?
#
loop_
_entity_poly.entity_id
_entity_poly.type
_entity_poly.pdbx_seq_one_letter_code
_entity_poly.pdbx_strand_id
1 'polypeptide(L)'
;MQDVRPNPRLPLAHDAGQPIFMDFLQQSQRSPQAPAIVSEHGICTYLELEAISRGIAALLIESGVRQGDRVVIVSSRCAGLVYAMLGASRTGAIFTVVDTAYPKARIAQVMHTLQPAFVLLVGAAQLELDDASIRVERVPEPAGEALARFAHHQQQLPSVDPDQPAYITFTSGSTGEPKGVVTTHAPLVHFIGWHVRQHGFSQDDCFSLLSGLGHDPVYRDVFTPLSIGARVAIPAQTTVIDPTALAAWLQAQAVSVVHLTPPLGKLIETGARLGGIRLDALRYLFWGGEALGSALYGQIREIAPNACCVNFYGTTETPQAMAYHRIDPGADHSRIPLGKGIDGAQLLVVDDANRLAGQGQVGEILIRSPYLSQGYWGDTVQTRQRYVPNPFTQAEDDLCYRTGDLGSYGADGSVTFLGRRDSQVKIRGHRIELAEIEAVLAKYPQVRQCVVLADTEGPSIKLVAYCVANDATSSQALREYAASQLPDFMVPALFVRLEAIPITPNGKVDKRALQALRGDTEASTAQANQALSPVAQKLVSAWSEILQTPEIDPNLSFVELGGDSLSFVQASMVLETLIGPLPAQWELKPIHELCQLSATRPASRPVIRAVEIPVLLRVLSILLIVIGHFHGGSGWPIVGETSVLFAVSGLALARFQLKAIDDYGSVRTLIRSIAVIVVPTLLYTLLTQVVFGNVHWQAFLLIANWYPPAVTGGFSYWYIELLVQMLAIMAVVLSFARIRALIMAAPFRVLLAGACAAAVAGLLIDAYVFDASALYNRVPQHYLAVLVLGMAIHFARTTPQKWLASAVVVLVLGGQRVVDVLAHGVDFSQYVDVAIPAVLTMIWWRAVPLPDLIARGAALIASSTLFIYLTHYQFQSVARRLGDVPGLDVVLAVVGGIAVAYAWNKAVRFASMRWSGGAKRSAEKFERVL
;
A
#
# COMPACT_ATOMS: atom_id res chain seq x y z
N MET A 1 51.49 20.25 2.14
CA MET A 1 50.22 19.58 1.77
C MET A 1 49.34 20.60 1.06
N GLN A 2 48.84 20.27 -0.10
CA GLN A 2 47.90 21.13 -0.81
C GLN A 2 46.61 21.20 0.02
N ASP A 3 46.07 22.40 0.20
CA ASP A 3 44.79 22.55 0.94
C ASP A 3 43.64 21.88 0.12
N VAL A 4 43.11 20.82 0.64
CA VAL A 4 42.03 20.02 -0.02
C VAL A 4 40.62 20.57 0.25
N ARG A 5 40.52 21.60 1.10
CA ARG A 5 39.25 22.29 1.38
C ARG A 5 38.86 23.16 0.19
N PRO A 6 37.55 23.42 -0.02
CA PRO A 6 37.12 24.32 -1.08
C PRO A 6 37.66 25.74 -0.84
N ASN A 7 38.09 26.41 -1.91
CA ASN A 7 38.45 27.82 -1.82
C ASN A 7 37.16 28.67 -1.90
N PRO A 8 36.73 29.33 -0.81
CA PRO A 8 35.47 30.05 -0.77
C PRO A 8 35.49 31.37 -1.56
N ARG A 9 36.65 31.78 -2.12
CA ARG A 9 36.79 33.00 -2.90
C ARG A 9 36.82 32.79 -4.42
N LEU A 10 36.88 31.52 -4.87
CA LEU A 10 36.82 31.23 -6.29
C LEU A 10 35.43 31.53 -6.83
N PRO A 11 35.28 32.23 -7.96
CA PRO A 11 34.00 32.41 -8.63
C PRO A 11 33.38 31.06 -8.94
N LEU A 12 32.08 30.93 -8.71
CA LEU A 12 31.29 29.77 -9.15
C LEU A 12 30.61 30.14 -10.46
N ALA A 13 30.72 29.24 -11.44
CA ALA A 13 30.05 29.45 -12.73
C ALA A 13 28.51 29.37 -12.51
N HIS A 14 27.78 30.28 -13.10
CA HIS A 14 26.36 30.32 -13.18
C HIS A 14 25.92 30.25 -14.64
N ASP A 15 25.00 29.34 -14.93
CA ASP A 15 24.28 29.24 -16.20
C ASP A 15 22.80 29.34 -15.89
N ALA A 16 22.11 30.34 -16.41
CA ALA A 16 20.67 30.51 -16.22
C ALA A 16 19.88 29.31 -16.76
N GLY A 17 20.47 28.57 -17.72
CA GLY A 17 19.91 27.36 -18.25
C GLY A 17 18.65 27.62 -19.08
N GLN A 18 17.68 26.71 -18.92
CA GLN A 18 16.40 26.72 -19.63
C GLN A 18 15.27 26.32 -18.71
N PRO A 19 13.99 26.53 -19.07
CA PRO A 19 12.87 26.02 -18.30
C PRO A 19 12.92 24.49 -18.13
N ILE A 20 12.51 23.98 -16.96
CA ILE A 20 12.63 22.56 -16.55
C ILE A 20 11.99 21.55 -17.51
N PHE A 21 11.07 21.98 -18.35
CA PHE A 21 10.35 21.12 -19.32
C PHE A 21 10.99 21.09 -20.71
N MET A 22 12.01 21.91 -21.00
CA MET A 22 12.53 22.06 -22.37
C MET A 22 13.19 20.79 -22.90
N ASP A 23 14.02 20.12 -22.08
CA ASP A 23 14.65 18.87 -22.50
C ASP A 23 13.61 17.78 -22.78
N PHE A 24 12.56 17.70 -21.97
CA PHE A 24 11.43 16.80 -22.26
C PHE A 24 10.80 17.08 -23.61
N LEU A 25 10.58 18.35 -23.98
CA LEU A 25 10.03 18.70 -25.29
C LEU A 25 10.95 18.28 -26.44
N GLN A 26 12.26 18.40 -26.27
CA GLN A 26 13.22 17.91 -27.25
C GLN A 26 13.15 16.38 -27.39
N GLN A 27 13.03 15.64 -26.26
CA GLN A 27 12.90 14.18 -26.28
C GLN A 27 11.57 13.73 -26.90
N SER A 28 10.48 14.44 -26.67
CA SER A 28 9.18 14.14 -27.30
C SER A 28 9.22 14.26 -28.83
N GLN A 29 10.08 15.13 -29.37
CA GLN A 29 10.33 15.24 -30.81
C GLN A 29 11.30 14.16 -31.34
N ARG A 30 12.33 13.81 -30.56
CA ARG A 30 13.35 12.82 -30.95
C ARG A 30 12.82 11.39 -30.92
N SER A 31 12.05 11.05 -29.88
CA SER A 31 11.59 9.69 -29.61
C SER A 31 10.11 9.65 -29.20
N PRO A 32 9.18 10.11 -30.08
CA PRO A 32 7.77 10.32 -29.72
C PRO A 32 7.06 9.06 -29.25
N GLN A 33 7.42 7.89 -29.77
CA GLN A 33 6.79 6.61 -29.43
C GLN A 33 7.46 5.89 -28.26
N ALA A 34 8.57 6.43 -27.72
CA ALA A 34 9.23 5.84 -26.56
C ALA A 34 8.34 5.93 -25.31
N PRO A 35 8.38 4.94 -24.39
CA PRO A 35 7.70 5.01 -23.12
C PRO A 35 8.26 6.16 -22.27
N ALA A 36 7.44 7.13 -21.89
CA ALA A 36 7.80 8.17 -20.94
C ALA A 36 7.41 7.78 -19.51
N ILE A 37 6.22 7.19 -19.33
CA ILE A 37 5.69 6.77 -18.04
C ILE A 37 5.19 5.34 -18.13
N VAL A 38 5.50 4.53 -17.11
CA VAL A 38 4.95 3.18 -16.92
C VAL A 38 4.27 3.14 -15.55
N SER A 39 2.98 2.85 -15.54
CA SER A 39 2.16 2.79 -14.32
C SER A 39 1.21 1.59 -14.36
N GLU A 40 0.42 1.41 -13.31
CA GLU A 40 -0.64 0.37 -13.28
C GLU A 40 -1.72 0.58 -14.35
N HIS A 41 -1.92 1.81 -14.82
CA HIS A 41 -2.86 2.16 -15.89
C HIS A 41 -2.28 2.00 -17.30
N GLY A 42 -1.06 1.49 -17.42
CA GLY A 42 -0.39 1.24 -18.69
C GLY A 42 0.78 2.17 -18.98
N ILE A 43 1.10 2.30 -20.23
CA ILE A 43 2.23 3.09 -20.73
C ILE A 43 1.69 4.39 -21.33
N CYS A 44 2.35 5.50 -20.99
CA CYS A 44 2.18 6.80 -21.67
C CYS A 44 3.47 7.09 -22.44
N THR A 45 3.35 7.33 -23.74
CA THR A 45 4.47 7.67 -24.62
C THR A 45 4.88 9.14 -24.47
N TYR A 46 6.07 9.51 -24.96
CA TYR A 46 6.51 10.91 -24.99
C TYR A 46 5.58 11.81 -25.80
N LEU A 47 5.02 11.30 -26.91
CA LEU A 47 4.05 12.03 -27.73
C LEU A 47 2.74 12.28 -26.97
N GLU A 48 2.22 11.27 -26.31
CA GLU A 48 1.00 11.38 -25.51
C GLU A 48 1.20 12.35 -24.34
N LEU A 49 2.33 12.22 -23.64
CA LEU A 49 2.68 13.09 -22.50
C LEU A 49 2.83 14.56 -22.95
N GLU A 50 3.43 14.79 -24.12
CA GLU A 50 3.52 16.13 -24.71
C GLU A 50 2.14 16.71 -24.99
N ALA A 51 1.26 15.94 -25.66
CA ALA A 51 -0.08 16.39 -26.01
C ALA A 51 -0.93 16.66 -24.75
N ILE A 52 -0.87 15.78 -23.74
CA ILE A 52 -1.59 15.96 -22.47
C ILE A 52 -1.10 17.21 -21.74
N SER A 53 0.21 17.35 -21.56
CA SER A 53 0.79 18.49 -20.82
C SER A 53 0.57 19.82 -21.54
N ARG A 54 0.60 19.82 -22.87
CA ARG A 54 0.27 20.99 -23.68
C ARG A 54 -1.20 21.38 -23.52
N GLY A 55 -2.10 20.41 -23.56
CA GLY A 55 -3.52 20.64 -23.37
C GLY A 55 -3.87 21.13 -21.97
N ILE A 56 -3.25 20.60 -20.91
CA ILE A 56 -3.40 21.12 -19.55
C ILE A 56 -2.89 22.56 -19.47
N ALA A 57 -1.74 22.88 -20.05
CA ALA A 57 -1.21 24.24 -20.07
C ALA A 57 -2.15 25.21 -20.79
N ALA A 58 -2.67 24.81 -21.95
CA ALA A 58 -3.65 25.60 -22.72
C ALA A 58 -4.93 25.83 -21.92
N LEU A 59 -5.48 24.82 -21.26
CA LEU A 59 -6.65 24.94 -20.38
C LEU A 59 -6.41 25.94 -19.24
N LEU A 60 -5.25 25.85 -18.59
CA LEU A 60 -4.89 26.78 -17.50
C LEU A 60 -4.88 28.23 -17.98
N ILE A 61 -4.28 28.49 -19.15
CA ILE A 61 -4.24 29.83 -19.77
C ILE A 61 -5.64 30.29 -20.16
N GLU A 62 -6.44 29.44 -20.81
CA GLU A 62 -7.86 29.72 -21.14
C GLU A 62 -8.67 30.02 -19.89
N SER A 63 -8.33 29.40 -18.78
CA SER A 63 -8.92 29.64 -17.46
C SER A 63 -8.42 30.91 -16.78
N GLY A 64 -7.51 31.66 -17.39
CA GLY A 64 -7.00 32.95 -16.89
C GLY A 64 -5.75 32.85 -16.02
N VAL A 65 -5.11 31.69 -15.91
CA VAL A 65 -3.82 31.54 -15.23
C VAL A 65 -2.74 32.27 -16.01
N ARG A 66 -1.97 33.09 -15.30
CA ARG A 66 -0.86 33.89 -15.84
C ARG A 66 0.48 33.40 -15.29
N GLN A 67 1.56 33.84 -15.94
CA GLN A 67 2.92 33.62 -15.40
C GLN A 67 3.04 34.20 -13.98
N GLY A 68 3.63 33.41 -13.07
CA GLY A 68 3.78 33.76 -11.66
C GLY A 68 2.55 33.47 -10.78
N ASP A 69 1.41 33.11 -11.37
CA ASP A 69 0.27 32.64 -10.57
C ASP A 69 0.58 31.29 -9.92
N ARG A 70 -0.09 31.03 -8.78
CA ARG A 70 0.12 29.79 -8.03
C ARG A 70 -0.90 28.74 -8.47
N VAL A 71 -0.41 27.57 -8.86
CA VAL A 71 -1.20 26.38 -9.20
C VAL A 71 -0.93 25.28 -8.20
N VAL A 72 -1.94 24.84 -7.46
CA VAL A 72 -1.80 23.73 -6.50
C VAL A 72 -2.23 22.43 -7.18
N ILE A 73 -1.39 21.40 -7.09
CA ILE A 73 -1.62 20.06 -7.61
C ILE A 73 -1.86 19.14 -6.42
N VAL A 74 -3.11 18.72 -6.20
CA VAL A 74 -3.45 17.76 -5.15
C VAL A 74 -3.48 16.36 -5.76
N SER A 75 -2.57 15.51 -5.32
CA SER A 75 -2.32 14.22 -5.98
C SER A 75 -1.93 13.13 -5.01
N SER A 76 -2.28 11.90 -5.34
CA SER A 76 -1.57 10.70 -4.91
C SER A 76 -0.45 10.38 -5.90
N ARG A 77 0.32 9.30 -5.64
CA ARG A 77 1.38 8.82 -6.54
C ARG A 77 0.76 8.14 -7.77
N CYS A 78 0.79 8.83 -8.92
CA CYS A 78 0.20 8.33 -10.15
C CYS A 78 0.73 9.07 -11.39
N ALA A 79 0.40 8.60 -12.59
CA ALA A 79 0.81 9.22 -13.85
C ALA A 79 0.26 10.64 -14.04
N GLY A 80 -0.96 10.88 -13.59
CA GLY A 80 -1.62 12.19 -13.67
C GLY A 80 -0.86 13.31 -12.95
N LEU A 81 -0.08 12.99 -11.90
CA LEU A 81 0.81 13.94 -11.24
C LEU A 81 1.84 14.51 -12.23
N VAL A 82 2.47 13.64 -13.02
CA VAL A 82 3.46 14.07 -14.02
C VAL A 82 2.83 14.94 -15.09
N TYR A 83 1.61 14.59 -15.54
CA TYR A 83 0.84 15.40 -16.49
C TYR A 83 0.59 16.82 -15.96
N ALA A 84 0.12 16.90 -14.70
CA ALA A 84 -0.19 18.16 -14.04
C ALA A 84 1.06 19.03 -13.83
N MET A 85 2.18 18.42 -13.37
CA MET A 85 3.44 19.14 -13.16
C MET A 85 4.00 19.73 -14.47
N LEU A 86 4.05 18.94 -15.52
CA LEU A 86 4.48 19.42 -16.84
C LEU A 86 3.52 20.48 -17.40
N GLY A 87 2.20 20.26 -17.29
CA GLY A 87 1.20 21.22 -17.75
C GLY A 87 1.31 22.55 -17.04
N ALA A 88 1.39 22.57 -15.71
CA ALA A 88 1.53 23.79 -14.94
C ALA A 88 2.86 24.51 -15.25
N SER A 89 3.98 23.78 -15.29
CA SER A 89 5.30 24.39 -15.58
C SER A 89 5.38 25.08 -16.95
N ARG A 90 4.65 24.58 -17.96
CA ARG A 90 4.62 25.14 -19.32
C ARG A 90 3.86 26.47 -19.42
N THR A 91 3.05 26.82 -18.42
CA THR A 91 2.37 28.13 -18.38
C THR A 91 3.26 29.25 -17.80
N GLY A 92 4.36 28.90 -17.14
CA GLY A 92 5.13 29.81 -16.29
C GLY A 92 4.47 30.11 -14.94
N ALA A 93 3.46 29.33 -14.55
CA ALA A 93 2.89 29.38 -13.21
C ALA A 93 3.80 28.71 -12.19
N ILE A 94 3.71 29.14 -10.94
CA ILE A 94 4.44 28.55 -9.81
C ILE A 94 3.60 27.39 -9.29
N PHE A 95 4.03 26.15 -9.50
CA PHE A 95 3.24 25.00 -9.03
C PHE A 95 3.71 24.50 -7.66
N THR A 96 2.78 23.87 -6.94
CA THR A 96 3.04 23.21 -5.66
C THR A 96 2.33 21.87 -5.66
N VAL A 97 3.05 20.80 -5.29
CA VAL A 97 2.47 19.46 -5.12
C VAL A 97 2.07 19.25 -3.67
N VAL A 98 0.82 18.82 -3.47
CA VAL A 98 0.25 18.49 -2.15
C VAL A 98 -0.20 17.03 -2.18
N ASP A 99 0.33 16.23 -1.26
CA ASP A 99 -0.02 14.82 -1.13
C ASP A 99 -1.41 14.66 -0.50
N THR A 100 -2.26 13.84 -1.11
CA THR A 100 -3.58 13.48 -0.55
C THR A 100 -3.50 12.74 0.79
N ALA A 101 -2.34 12.19 1.14
CA ALA A 101 -2.08 11.58 2.44
C ALA A 101 -1.96 12.61 3.58
N TYR A 102 -1.83 13.89 3.28
CA TYR A 102 -1.77 14.93 4.31
C TYR A 102 -3.14 15.15 4.97
N PRO A 103 -3.18 15.46 6.29
CA PRO A 103 -4.41 15.85 6.95
C PRO A 103 -5.07 17.06 6.26
N LYS A 104 -6.42 17.09 6.25
CA LYS A 104 -7.19 18.21 5.66
C LYS A 104 -6.74 19.57 6.20
N ALA A 105 -6.44 19.66 7.52
CA ALA A 105 -5.93 20.88 8.14
C ALA A 105 -4.61 21.37 7.52
N ARG A 106 -3.69 20.43 7.22
CA ARG A 106 -2.41 20.74 6.57
C ARG A 106 -2.60 21.23 5.14
N ILE A 107 -3.50 20.59 4.39
CA ILE A 107 -3.85 21.01 3.03
C ILE A 107 -4.46 22.42 3.06
N ALA A 108 -5.38 22.68 3.98
CA ALA A 108 -5.99 24.00 4.16
C ALA A 108 -4.97 25.10 4.49
N GLN A 109 -3.96 24.81 5.34
CA GLN A 109 -2.88 25.75 5.64
C GLN A 109 -2.06 26.10 4.37
N VAL A 110 -1.71 25.10 3.55
CA VAL A 110 -1.00 25.32 2.29
C VAL A 110 -1.83 26.19 1.34
N MET A 111 -3.13 25.87 1.20
CA MET A 111 -4.06 26.64 0.37
C MET A 111 -4.18 28.11 0.85
N HIS A 112 -4.31 28.29 2.16
CA HIS A 112 -4.39 29.64 2.75
C HIS A 112 -3.10 30.43 2.55
N THR A 113 -1.93 29.80 2.70
CA THR A 113 -0.62 30.46 2.53
C THR A 113 -0.36 30.86 1.09
N LEU A 114 -0.72 30.00 0.12
CA LEU A 114 -0.47 30.24 -1.30
C LEU A 114 -1.54 31.08 -1.98
N GLN A 115 -2.79 31.01 -1.53
CA GLN A 115 -3.92 31.60 -2.24
C GLN A 115 -3.87 31.29 -3.74
N PRO A 116 -4.01 30.03 -4.15
CA PRO A 116 -3.78 29.62 -5.53
C PRO A 116 -4.84 30.20 -6.47
N ALA A 117 -4.41 30.55 -7.69
CA ALA A 117 -5.31 30.95 -8.76
C ALA A 117 -6.09 29.77 -9.35
N PHE A 118 -5.50 28.55 -9.25
CA PHE A 118 -6.06 27.33 -9.81
C PHE A 118 -5.65 26.10 -9.04
N VAL A 119 -6.50 25.07 -9.03
CA VAL A 119 -6.22 23.76 -8.42
C VAL A 119 -6.40 22.64 -9.43
N LEU A 120 -5.42 21.78 -9.57
CA LEU A 120 -5.50 20.53 -10.32
C LEU A 120 -5.70 19.37 -9.33
N LEU A 121 -6.84 18.69 -9.43
CA LEU A 121 -7.13 17.47 -8.68
C LEU A 121 -6.80 16.25 -9.53
N VAL A 122 -5.84 15.46 -9.10
CA VAL A 122 -5.35 14.33 -9.90
C VAL A 122 -6.03 13.03 -9.45
N GLY A 123 -6.52 12.26 -10.42
CA GLY A 123 -7.16 10.97 -10.19
C GLY A 123 -8.37 11.06 -9.28
N ALA A 124 -8.37 10.24 -8.22
CA ALA A 124 -9.43 10.18 -7.22
C ALA A 124 -9.29 11.24 -6.10
N ALA A 125 -8.32 12.15 -6.18
CA ALA A 125 -8.11 13.20 -5.18
C ALA A 125 -9.40 14.00 -4.93
N GLN A 126 -9.69 14.28 -3.67
CA GLN A 126 -10.82 15.08 -3.23
C GLN A 126 -10.32 16.27 -2.40
N LEU A 127 -10.91 17.42 -2.61
CA LEU A 127 -10.62 18.63 -1.87
C LEU A 127 -11.93 19.38 -1.64
N GLU A 128 -12.17 19.72 -0.38
CA GLU A 128 -13.23 20.66 0.01
C GLU A 128 -12.61 22.05 0.06
N LEU A 129 -13.11 22.96 -0.75
CA LEU A 129 -12.65 24.35 -0.78
C LEU A 129 -13.69 25.24 -0.12
N ASP A 130 -13.26 26.07 0.82
CA ASP A 130 -14.12 27.11 1.44
C ASP A 130 -14.34 28.30 0.50
N ASP A 131 -13.42 28.52 -0.44
CA ASP A 131 -13.48 29.59 -1.43
C ASP A 131 -13.94 29.07 -2.81
N ALA A 132 -15.20 29.34 -3.14
CA ALA A 132 -15.80 28.96 -4.42
C ALA A 132 -15.23 29.73 -5.63
N SER A 133 -14.41 30.77 -5.42
CA SER A 133 -13.77 31.52 -6.50
C SER A 133 -12.57 30.77 -7.12
N ILE A 134 -11.99 29.83 -6.40
CA ILE A 134 -10.85 29.03 -6.89
C ILE A 134 -11.35 28.03 -7.93
N ARG A 135 -10.81 28.13 -9.14
CA ARG A 135 -11.13 27.18 -10.21
C ARG A 135 -10.43 25.85 -9.97
N VAL A 136 -11.16 24.76 -10.22
CA VAL A 136 -10.69 23.40 -10.02
C VAL A 136 -10.89 22.58 -11.29
N GLU A 137 -9.87 21.85 -11.69
CA GLU A 137 -9.95 20.91 -12.80
C GLU A 137 -9.41 19.55 -12.41
N ARG A 138 -10.04 18.49 -12.91
CA ARG A 138 -9.64 17.11 -12.63
C ARG A 138 -8.77 16.55 -13.74
N VAL A 139 -7.60 16.04 -13.36
CA VAL A 139 -6.65 15.37 -14.26
C VAL A 139 -6.81 13.86 -14.12
N PRO A 140 -7.26 13.13 -15.16
CA PRO A 140 -7.35 11.67 -15.14
C PRO A 140 -5.99 11.01 -15.06
N GLU A 141 -5.93 9.79 -14.49
CA GLU A 141 -4.70 8.99 -14.42
C GLU A 141 -4.40 8.25 -15.72
N PRO A 142 -5.40 7.59 -16.39
CA PRO A 142 -5.14 6.90 -17.65
C PRO A 142 -4.79 7.88 -18.76
N ALA A 143 -3.69 7.63 -19.49
CA ALA A 143 -3.24 8.51 -20.58
C ALA A 143 -4.32 8.75 -21.65
N GLY A 144 -5.07 7.71 -22.04
CA GLY A 144 -6.15 7.81 -23.02
C GLY A 144 -7.28 8.75 -22.58
N GLU A 145 -7.66 8.72 -21.29
CA GLU A 145 -8.67 9.62 -20.75
C GLU A 145 -8.15 11.06 -20.66
N ALA A 146 -6.88 11.23 -20.25
CA ALA A 146 -6.24 12.53 -20.20
C ALA A 146 -6.09 13.16 -21.61
N LEU A 147 -5.70 12.37 -22.60
CA LEU A 147 -5.68 12.80 -24.00
C LEU A 147 -7.06 13.24 -24.49
N ALA A 148 -8.09 12.42 -24.27
CA ALA A 148 -9.46 12.75 -24.66
C ALA A 148 -9.96 14.05 -24.03
N ARG A 149 -9.53 14.32 -22.78
CA ARG A 149 -9.93 15.50 -22.03
C ARG A 149 -9.19 16.76 -22.45
N PHE A 150 -7.87 16.69 -22.67
CA PHE A 150 -7.02 17.87 -22.79
C PHE A 150 -6.47 18.15 -24.19
N ALA A 151 -6.30 17.16 -25.07
CA ALA A 151 -5.60 17.34 -26.34
C ALA A 151 -6.29 18.30 -27.33
N HIS A 152 -7.56 18.62 -27.09
CA HIS A 152 -8.30 19.56 -27.91
C HIS A 152 -8.06 21.04 -27.57
N HIS A 153 -7.51 21.35 -26.38
CA HIS A 153 -7.10 22.70 -26.02
C HIS A 153 -5.82 23.07 -26.75
N GLN A 154 -5.83 24.19 -27.49
CA GLN A 154 -4.75 24.59 -28.40
C GLN A 154 -4.35 26.07 -28.24
N GLN A 155 -4.40 26.57 -27.02
CA GLN A 155 -3.94 27.93 -26.74
C GLN A 155 -2.42 28.04 -26.96
N GLN A 156 -1.96 29.18 -27.44
CA GLN A 156 -0.54 29.48 -27.57
C GLN A 156 0.10 29.57 -26.20
N LEU A 157 1.17 28.81 -25.98
CA LEU A 157 1.89 28.81 -24.72
C LEU A 157 2.89 29.98 -24.67
N PRO A 158 3.08 30.60 -23.49
CA PRO A 158 4.03 31.69 -23.31
C PRO A 158 5.49 31.18 -23.35
N SER A 159 6.41 32.09 -23.65
CA SER A 159 7.82 31.85 -23.35
C SER A 159 8.03 31.98 -21.85
N VAL A 160 8.71 31.01 -21.25
CA VAL A 160 8.98 30.95 -19.80
C VAL A 160 10.43 31.32 -19.57
N ASP A 161 10.67 32.27 -18.66
CA ASP A 161 11.99 32.70 -18.25
C ASP A 161 12.55 31.69 -17.21
N PRO A 162 13.76 31.14 -17.40
CA PRO A 162 14.35 30.21 -16.44
C PRO A 162 14.64 30.81 -15.04
N ASP A 163 14.78 32.11 -14.92
CA ASP A 163 15.06 32.80 -13.65
C ASP A 163 13.81 33.09 -12.84
N GLN A 164 12.59 32.92 -13.43
CA GLN A 164 11.36 33.09 -12.67
C GLN A 164 11.09 31.88 -11.75
N PRO A 165 10.30 32.09 -10.66
CA PRO A 165 9.88 31.00 -9.79
C PRO A 165 9.16 29.90 -10.58
N ALA A 166 9.55 28.64 -10.36
CA ALA A 166 8.98 27.46 -11.00
C ALA A 166 8.04 26.69 -10.07
N TYR A 167 8.46 26.50 -8.84
CA TYR A 167 7.70 25.73 -7.86
C TYR A 167 7.95 26.20 -6.42
N ILE A 168 6.97 25.88 -5.54
CA ILE A 168 7.11 26.06 -4.11
C ILE A 168 6.96 24.71 -3.42
N THR A 169 7.92 24.37 -2.56
CA THR A 169 7.91 23.16 -1.75
C THR A 169 7.77 23.53 -0.29
N PHE A 170 6.81 22.89 0.41
CA PHE A 170 6.56 23.18 1.83
C PHE A 170 7.41 22.32 2.74
N THR A 171 8.02 22.96 3.73
CA THR A 171 8.74 22.31 4.83
C THR A 171 8.12 22.65 6.16
N SER A 172 8.47 21.91 7.23
CA SER A 172 8.08 22.25 8.59
C SER A 172 8.65 23.60 9.00
N GLY A 173 7.89 24.37 9.76
CA GLY A 173 8.23 25.72 10.20
C GLY A 173 8.52 25.82 11.69
N SER A 174 9.55 26.59 12.07
CA SER A 174 9.87 26.88 13.48
C SER A 174 8.81 27.69 14.21
N THR A 175 7.91 28.34 13.48
CA THR A 175 6.78 29.13 14.02
C THR A 175 5.51 28.32 14.21
N GLY A 176 5.52 27.01 13.91
CA GLY A 176 4.35 26.15 13.98
C GLY A 176 3.47 26.16 12.73
N GLU A 177 3.90 26.84 11.66
CA GLU A 177 3.23 26.84 10.36
C GLU A 177 4.19 26.40 9.25
N PRO A 178 3.68 25.70 8.19
CA PRO A 178 4.50 25.25 7.08
C PRO A 178 5.09 26.44 6.31
N LYS A 179 6.37 26.32 5.92
CA LYS A 179 7.11 27.31 5.13
C LYS A 179 7.20 26.89 3.69
N GLY A 180 6.82 27.76 2.76
CA GLY A 180 7.00 27.53 1.34
C GLY A 180 8.38 28.01 0.89
N VAL A 181 9.21 27.12 0.35
CA VAL A 181 10.51 27.42 -0.26
C VAL A 181 10.31 27.67 -1.75
N VAL A 182 10.63 28.87 -2.21
CA VAL A 182 10.48 29.32 -3.59
C VAL A 182 11.71 28.96 -4.41
N THR A 183 11.53 28.20 -5.49
CA THR A 183 12.62 27.74 -6.34
C THR A 183 12.36 28.11 -7.80
N THR A 184 13.39 28.61 -8.51
CA THR A 184 13.36 28.88 -9.95
C THR A 184 13.61 27.62 -10.77
N HIS A 185 13.59 27.71 -12.08
CA HIS A 185 13.92 26.57 -12.95
C HIS A 185 15.40 26.18 -12.89
N ALA A 186 16.31 27.16 -12.82
CA ALA A 186 17.75 26.96 -12.95
C ALA A 186 18.35 25.94 -11.97
N PRO A 187 18.03 25.91 -10.64
CA PRO A 187 18.57 24.91 -9.72
C PRO A 187 18.29 23.48 -10.11
N LEU A 188 17.07 23.18 -10.55
CA LEU A 188 16.69 21.81 -10.94
C LEU A 188 17.34 21.42 -12.26
N VAL A 189 17.40 22.31 -13.25
CA VAL A 189 18.05 22.06 -14.54
C VAL A 189 19.55 21.84 -14.36
N HIS A 190 20.22 22.67 -13.54
CA HIS A 190 21.61 22.51 -13.19
C HIS A 190 21.88 21.13 -12.56
N PHE A 191 21.08 20.77 -11.53
CA PHE A 191 21.22 19.47 -10.89
C PHE A 191 21.03 18.32 -11.89
N ILE A 192 19.98 18.35 -12.72
CA ILE A 192 19.73 17.32 -13.74
C ILE A 192 20.91 17.19 -14.69
N GLY A 193 21.40 18.31 -15.23
CA GLY A 193 22.53 18.32 -16.15
C GLY A 193 23.79 17.71 -15.53
N TRP A 194 24.12 18.10 -14.30
CA TRP A 194 25.21 17.50 -13.54
C TRP A 194 24.97 16.00 -13.29
N HIS A 195 23.75 15.64 -12.80
CA HIS A 195 23.39 14.29 -12.40
C HIS A 195 23.49 13.30 -13.57
N VAL A 196 22.99 13.70 -14.74
CA VAL A 196 23.06 12.92 -15.98
C VAL A 196 24.53 12.71 -16.41
N ARG A 197 25.33 13.79 -16.46
CA ARG A 197 26.75 13.70 -16.86
C ARG A 197 27.58 12.88 -15.89
N GLN A 198 27.40 13.11 -14.57
CA GLN A 198 28.19 12.46 -13.51
C GLN A 198 27.97 10.96 -13.45
N HIS A 199 26.76 10.48 -13.76
CA HIS A 199 26.40 9.07 -13.59
C HIS A 199 26.18 8.35 -14.92
N GLY A 200 26.27 9.02 -16.04
CA GLY A 200 26.15 8.44 -17.38
C GLY A 200 24.76 7.79 -17.61
N PHE A 201 23.71 8.52 -17.27
CA PHE A 201 22.36 8.07 -17.56
C PHE A 201 22.02 8.17 -19.05
N SER A 202 21.17 7.28 -19.51
CA SER A 202 20.75 7.18 -20.91
C SER A 202 19.24 6.93 -21.03
N GLN A 203 18.74 6.94 -22.25
CA GLN A 203 17.35 6.60 -22.58
C GLN A 203 16.95 5.18 -22.18
N ASP A 204 17.90 4.28 -21.95
CA ASP A 204 17.64 2.89 -21.58
C ASP A 204 17.36 2.74 -20.07
N ASP A 205 17.60 3.78 -19.28
CA ASP A 205 17.37 3.76 -17.84
C ASP A 205 15.88 3.81 -17.49
N CYS A 206 15.57 3.20 -16.34
CA CYS A 206 14.25 3.22 -15.74
C CYS A 206 14.35 3.80 -14.34
N PHE A 207 13.76 4.97 -14.14
CA PHE A 207 13.74 5.64 -12.84
C PHE A 207 12.44 5.31 -12.10
N SER A 208 12.53 5.04 -10.81
CA SER A 208 11.33 4.89 -9.98
C SER A 208 10.87 6.21 -9.41
N LEU A 209 9.55 6.44 -9.38
CA LEU A 209 8.94 7.54 -8.63
C LEU A 209 8.63 7.05 -7.22
N LEU A 210 9.61 7.09 -6.31
CA LEU A 210 9.46 6.63 -4.92
C LEU A 210 9.63 7.73 -3.87
N SER A 211 10.14 8.90 -4.24
CA SER A 211 10.24 10.05 -3.34
C SER A 211 8.87 10.51 -2.84
N GLY A 212 8.85 11.10 -1.64
CA GLY A 212 7.63 11.71 -1.06
C GLY A 212 7.12 12.86 -1.93
N LEU A 213 5.81 12.91 -2.18
CA LEU A 213 5.24 13.84 -3.15
C LEU A 213 5.33 15.32 -2.73
N GLY A 214 5.26 15.60 -1.43
CA GLY A 214 5.37 16.97 -0.91
C GLY A 214 6.79 17.47 -0.72
N HIS A 215 7.80 16.78 -1.28
CA HIS A 215 9.22 17.12 -1.14
C HIS A 215 9.88 17.33 -2.50
N ASP A 216 10.89 18.19 -2.54
CA ASP A 216 11.62 18.51 -3.76
C ASP A 216 12.29 17.31 -4.47
N PRO A 217 12.69 16.18 -3.84
CA PRO A 217 13.19 15.02 -4.56
C PRO A 217 12.23 14.43 -5.61
N VAL A 218 10.92 14.63 -5.48
CA VAL A 218 9.95 14.18 -6.48
C VAL A 218 10.23 14.78 -7.86
N TYR A 219 10.75 15.99 -7.91
CA TYR A 219 11.01 16.69 -9.17
C TYR A 219 12.18 16.03 -9.94
N ARG A 220 13.24 15.61 -9.25
CA ARG A 220 14.32 14.87 -9.93
C ARG A 220 13.89 13.48 -10.40
N ASP A 221 13.00 12.79 -9.64
CA ASP A 221 12.47 11.50 -10.06
C ASP A 221 11.67 11.59 -11.35
N VAL A 222 11.03 12.74 -11.60
CA VAL A 222 10.22 13.01 -12.80
C VAL A 222 11.07 13.63 -13.92
N PHE A 223 11.72 14.76 -13.66
CA PHE A 223 12.33 15.55 -14.72
C PHE A 223 13.67 14.98 -15.22
N THR A 224 14.45 14.27 -14.38
CA THR A 224 15.70 13.66 -14.84
C THR A 224 15.48 12.62 -15.94
N PRO A 225 14.66 11.57 -15.77
CA PRO A 225 14.43 10.61 -16.84
C PRO A 225 13.80 11.25 -18.08
N LEU A 226 12.85 12.16 -17.91
CA LEU A 226 12.17 12.80 -19.03
C LEU A 226 13.10 13.71 -19.84
N SER A 227 14.15 14.26 -19.24
CA SER A 227 15.15 15.10 -19.95
C SER A 227 16.06 14.31 -20.90
N ILE A 228 16.20 13.01 -20.69
CA ILE A 228 17.13 12.13 -21.43
C ILE A 228 16.45 11.09 -22.30
N GLY A 229 15.14 11.09 -22.40
CA GLY A 229 14.39 10.07 -23.15
C GLY A 229 14.17 8.75 -22.43
N ALA A 230 14.50 8.68 -21.14
CA ALA A 230 14.28 7.52 -20.27
C ALA A 230 12.84 7.46 -19.75
N ARG A 231 12.48 6.37 -19.07
CA ARG A 231 11.12 6.19 -18.54
C ARG A 231 11.04 6.36 -17.02
N VAL A 232 9.90 6.89 -16.57
CA VAL A 232 9.50 6.94 -15.15
C VAL A 232 8.58 5.76 -14.86
N ALA A 233 8.97 4.88 -13.95
CA ALA A 233 8.12 3.81 -13.45
C ALA A 233 7.44 4.26 -12.15
N ILE A 234 6.11 4.19 -12.11
CA ILE A 234 5.29 4.67 -11.01
C ILE A 234 4.57 3.49 -10.36
N PRO A 235 4.91 3.08 -9.13
CA PRO A 235 4.20 2.02 -8.43
C PRO A 235 2.86 2.52 -7.89
N ALA A 236 1.89 1.63 -7.77
CA ALA A 236 0.69 1.90 -6.96
C ALA A 236 1.08 2.16 -5.50
N GLN A 237 0.31 2.99 -4.80
CA GLN A 237 0.59 3.29 -3.39
C GLN A 237 0.56 2.04 -2.51
N THR A 238 -0.33 1.09 -2.80
CA THR A 238 -0.38 -0.22 -2.13
C THR A 238 0.87 -1.06 -2.34
N THR A 239 1.53 -0.93 -3.48
CA THR A 239 2.81 -1.59 -3.76
C THR A 239 3.94 -0.99 -2.91
N VAL A 240 3.94 0.34 -2.70
CA VAL A 240 4.99 1.02 -1.93
C VAL A 240 4.99 0.62 -0.46
N ILE A 241 3.82 0.35 0.13
CA ILE A 241 3.69 -0.02 1.55
C ILE A 241 3.93 -1.51 1.83
N ASP A 242 3.90 -2.36 0.81
CA ASP A 242 4.19 -3.80 0.93
C ASP A 242 5.64 -4.09 0.53
N PRO A 243 6.50 -4.49 1.46
CA PRO A 243 7.92 -4.72 1.19
C PRO A 243 8.16 -5.72 0.04
N THR A 244 7.44 -6.84 0.04
CA THR A 244 7.62 -7.91 -0.95
C THR A 244 7.08 -7.50 -2.31
N ALA A 245 5.93 -6.82 -2.34
CA ALA A 245 5.36 -6.29 -3.57
C ALA A 245 6.26 -5.22 -4.19
N LEU A 246 6.85 -4.33 -3.37
CA LEU A 246 7.77 -3.29 -3.85
C LEU A 246 9.04 -3.88 -4.45
N ALA A 247 9.67 -4.86 -3.79
CA ALA A 247 10.86 -5.52 -4.33
C ALA A 247 10.55 -6.28 -5.63
N ALA A 248 9.43 -6.99 -5.70
CA ALA A 248 8.98 -7.68 -6.90
C ALA A 248 8.66 -6.70 -8.04
N TRP A 249 8.07 -5.56 -7.73
CA TRP A 249 7.78 -4.53 -8.70
C TRP A 249 9.05 -3.90 -9.27
N LEU A 250 10.05 -3.57 -8.43
CA LEU A 250 11.35 -3.06 -8.89
C LEU A 250 12.03 -4.03 -9.86
N GLN A 251 11.98 -5.33 -9.55
CA GLN A 251 12.52 -6.37 -10.43
C GLN A 251 11.72 -6.47 -11.73
N ALA A 252 10.39 -6.53 -11.66
CA ALA A 252 9.51 -6.70 -12.83
C ALA A 252 9.59 -5.51 -13.81
N GLN A 253 9.76 -4.28 -13.29
CA GLN A 253 9.93 -3.09 -14.12
C GLN A 253 11.37 -2.88 -14.60
N ALA A 254 12.31 -3.74 -14.19
CA ALA A 254 13.74 -3.58 -14.45
C ALA A 254 14.23 -2.16 -14.11
N VAL A 255 13.86 -1.66 -12.92
CA VAL A 255 14.25 -0.33 -12.46
C VAL A 255 15.76 -0.28 -12.31
N SER A 256 16.40 0.72 -12.94
CA SER A 256 17.87 0.90 -12.92
C SER A 256 18.34 1.99 -11.95
N VAL A 257 17.45 2.97 -11.64
CA VAL A 257 17.79 4.12 -10.79
C VAL A 257 16.72 4.35 -9.74
N VAL A 258 17.14 4.43 -8.47
CA VAL A 258 16.25 4.69 -7.33
C VAL A 258 16.84 5.78 -6.45
N HIS A 259 16.05 6.81 -6.14
CA HIS A 259 16.32 7.75 -5.06
C HIS A 259 15.54 7.34 -3.83
N LEU A 260 16.18 7.27 -2.68
CA LEU A 260 15.57 6.72 -1.48
C LEU A 260 16.13 7.29 -0.17
N THR A 261 15.36 7.18 0.87
CA THR A 261 15.81 7.40 2.25
C THR A 261 16.22 6.07 2.89
N PRO A 262 17.03 6.04 3.94
CA PRO A 262 17.39 4.81 4.63
C PRO A 262 16.19 3.94 5.07
N PRO A 263 15.08 4.48 5.60
CA PRO A 263 13.89 3.68 5.90
C PRO A 263 13.28 2.99 4.68
N LEU A 264 13.19 3.68 3.54
CA LEU A 264 12.69 3.09 2.29
C LEU A 264 13.65 2.00 1.77
N GLY A 265 14.96 2.23 1.89
CA GLY A 265 15.96 1.22 1.57
C GLY A 265 15.83 -0.03 2.44
N LYS A 266 15.53 0.13 3.74
CA LYS A 266 15.27 -1.00 4.63
C LYS A 266 13.99 -1.76 4.23
N LEU A 267 12.96 -1.05 3.78
CA LEU A 267 11.74 -1.66 3.26
C LEU A 267 12.03 -2.55 2.03
N ILE A 268 12.79 -2.03 1.06
CA ILE A 268 13.19 -2.76 -0.15
C ILE A 268 14.06 -3.97 0.20
N GLU A 269 15.03 -3.81 1.09
CA GLU A 269 15.89 -4.90 1.57
C GLU A 269 15.08 -6.03 2.21
N THR A 270 14.20 -5.66 3.13
CA THR A 270 13.33 -6.62 3.82
C THR A 270 12.45 -7.39 2.82
N GLY A 271 11.82 -6.69 1.89
CA GLY A 271 10.98 -7.30 0.86
C GLY A 271 11.75 -8.21 -0.10
N ALA A 272 12.92 -7.78 -0.54
CA ALA A 272 13.78 -8.56 -1.42
C ALA A 272 14.27 -9.85 -0.72
N ARG A 273 14.65 -9.76 0.56
CA ARG A 273 15.08 -10.90 1.36
C ARG A 273 13.94 -11.88 1.61
N LEU A 274 12.76 -11.41 2.01
CA LEU A 274 11.57 -12.24 2.21
C LEU A 274 11.10 -12.93 0.94
N GLY A 275 11.13 -12.22 -0.20
CA GLY A 275 10.74 -12.74 -1.51
C GLY A 275 11.83 -13.56 -2.21
N GLY A 276 13.06 -13.64 -1.69
CA GLY A 276 14.20 -14.24 -2.37
C GLY A 276 14.54 -13.51 -3.69
N ILE A 277 14.30 -12.19 -3.75
CA ILE A 277 14.41 -11.36 -4.94
C ILE A 277 15.80 -10.73 -4.98
N ARG A 278 16.43 -10.73 -6.16
CA ARG A 278 17.63 -9.96 -6.46
C ARG A 278 17.28 -8.83 -7.42
N LEU A 279 17.85 -7.67 -7.17
CA LEU A 279 17.61 -6.45 -7.94
C LEU A 279 18.82 -6.19 -8.86
N ASP A 280 19.12 -7.13 -9.72
CA ASP A 280 20.32 -7.11 -10.57
C ASP A 280 20.27 -6.01 -11.66
N ALA A 281 19.08 -5.50 -12.00
CA ALA A 281 18.90 -4.39 -12.93
C ALA A 281 19.28 -3.01 -12.32
N LEU A 282 19.34 -2.90 -10.98
CA LEU A 282 19.71 -1.65 -10.32
C LEU A 282 21.17 -1.28 -10.61
N ARG A 283 21.35 -0.11 -11.26
CA ARG A 283 22.64 0.51 -11.54
C ARG A 283 23.03 1.52 -10.47
N TYR A 284 22.04 2.26 -9.96
CA TYR A 284 22.27 3.33 -8.97
C TYR A 284 21.22 3.34 -7.87
N LEU A 285 21.71 3.53 -6.65
CA LEU A 285 20.92 3.81 -5.45
C LEU A 285 21.44 5.12 -4.83
N PHE A 286 20.61 6.17 -4.89
CA PHE A 286 20.92 7.47 -4.33
C PHE A 286 20.26 7.63 -2.98
N TRP A 287 21.07 7.76 -1.96
CA TRP A 287 20.64 7.90 -0.57
C TRP A 287 20.58 9.36 -0.16
N GLY A 288 19.52 9.77 0.49
CA GLY A 288 19.41 11.15 0.97
C GLY A 288 18.38 11.28 2.11
N GLY A 289 18.30 12.49 2.66
CA GLY A 289 17.34 12.82 3.71
C GLY A 289 17.83 12.49 5.12
N GLU A 290 18.52 11.37 5.32
CA GLU A 290 19.03 10.91 6.62
C GLU A 290 20.42 10.30 6.49
N ALA A 291 21.09 10.09 7.63
CA ALA A 291 22.39 9.43 7.64
C ALA A 291 22.23 7.92 7.33
N LEU A 292 22.98 7.46 6.32
CA LEU A 292 23.01 6.06 5.95
C LEU A 292 23.91 5.26 6.91
N GLY A 293 23.35 4.25 7.56
CA GLY A 293 24.10 3.34 8.43
C GLY A 293 24.82 2.24 7.63
N SER A 294 26.02 1.87 8.09
CA SER A 294 26.87 0.83 7.46
C SER A 294 26.19 -0.54 7.36
N ALA A 295 25.39 -0.92 8.37
CA ALA A 295 24.66 -2.18 8.38
C ALA A 295 23.66 -2.27 7.21
N LEU A 296 22.84 -1.23 7.01
CA LEU A 296 21.88 -1.18 5.90
C LEU A 296 22.59 -1.18 4.55
N TYR A 297 23.69 -0.43 4.42
CA TYR A 297 24.50 -0.44 3.21
C TYR A 297 24.98 -1.86 2.87
N GLY A 298 25.50 -2.61 3.85
CA GLY A 298 25.92 -4.01 3.65
C GLY A 298 24.77 -4.91 3.20
N GLN A 299 23.62 -4.81 3.85
CA GLN A 299 22.42 -5.59 3.52
C GLN A 299 21.90 -5.32 2.10
N ILE A 300 21.90 -4.06 1.68
CA ILE A 300 21.49 -3.66 0.32
C ILE A 300 22.45 -4.22 -0.75
N ARG A 301 23.73 -4.25 -0.47
CA ARG A 301 24.73 -4.82 -1.39
C ARG A 301 24.51 -6.32 -1.68
N GLU A 302 23.91 -7.07 -0.74
CA GLU A 302 23.58 -8.48 -0.95
C GLU A 302 22.45 -8.68 -1.97
N ILE A 303 21.45 -7.79 -1.97
CA ILE A 303 20.28 -7.88 -2.86
C ILE A 303 20.45 -7.12 -4.18
N ALA A 304 21.31 -6.10 -4.23
CA ALA A 304 21.60 -5.27 -5.39
C ALA A 304 23.13 -5.14 -5.63
N PRO A 305 23.81 -6.23 -5.98
CA PRO A 305 25.28 -6.26 -6.04
C PRO A 305 25.86 -5.36 -7.12
N ASN A 306 25.11 -5.09 -8.19
CA ASN A 306 25.54 -4.25 -9.32
C ASN A 306 25.32 -2.76 -9.07
N ALA A 307 24.56 -2.37 -8.05
CA ALA A 307 24.21 -0.99 -7.80
C ALA A 307 25.39 -0.18 -7.23
N CYS A 308 25.66 0.97 -7.84
CA CYS A 308 26.51 1.99 -7.27
C CYS A 308 25.70 2.79 -6.24
N CYS A 309 26.14 2.80 -4.99
CA CYS A 309 25.51 3.57 -3.92
C CYS A 309 26.15 4.96 -3.82
N VAL A 310 25.32 5.99 -3.79
CA VAL A 310 25.76 7.39 -3.68
C VAL A 310 25.00 8.07 -2.56
N ASN A 311 25.69 8.69 -1.62
CA ASN A 311 25.08 9.49 -0.57
C ASN A 311 24.95 10.94 -1.05
N PHE A 312 23.72 11.50 -1.02
CA PHE A 312 23.38 12.86 -1.37
C PHE A 312 23.15 13.72 -0.13
N TYR A 313 23.58 14.95 -0.19
CA TYR A 313 23.32 15.93 0.86
C TYR A 313 22.82 17.26 0.27
N GLY A 314 21.74 17.74 0.88
CA GLY A 314 21.09 19.00 0.57
C GLY A 314 19.90 19.25 1.50
N THR A 315 19.30 20.41 1.35
CA THR A 315 18.04 20.79 2.00
C THR A 315 17.08 21.31 0.93
N THR A 316 15.82 21.49 1.24
CA THR A 316 14.86 22.05 0.28
C THR A 316 15.26 23.45 -0.18
N GLU A 317 15.90 24.23 0.70
CA GLU A 317 16.42 25.57 0.38
C GLU A 317 17.66 25.55 -0.53
N THR A 318 18.29 24.39 -0.64
CA THR A 318 19.41 24.11 -1.54
C THR A 318 19.00 22.96 -2.46
N PRO A 319 18.22 23.26 -3.53
CA PRO A 319 17.39 22.29 -4.23
C PRO A 319 18.12 21.05 -4.70
N GLN A 320 17.48 19.91 -4.51
CA GLN A 320 17.85 18.54 -4.86
C GLN A 320 19.01 17.99 -4.02
N ALA A 321 20.28 18.14 -4.48
CA ALA A 321 21.46 17.80 -3.72
C ALA A 321 22.60 18.75 -4.12
N MET A 322 23.30 19.29 -3.14
CA MET A 322 24.44 20.18 -3.34
C MET A 322 25.77 19.52 -3.04
N ALA A 323 25.74 18.30 -2.49
CA ALA A 323 26.94 17.48 -2.33
C ALA A 323 26.61 15.99 -2.50
N TYR A 324 27.64 15.23 -2.82
CA TYR A 324 27.55 13.80 -3.00
C TYR A 324 28.81 13.08 -2.55
N HIS A 325 28.64 11.82 -2.18
CA HIS A 325 29.71 10.89 -1.90
C HIS A 325 29.40 9.53 -2.52
N ARG A 326 30.25 9.09 -3.46
CA ARG A 326 30.16 7.73 -4.00
C ARG A 326 30.74 6.77 -2.95
N ILE A 327 29.94 5.81 -2.52
CA ILE A 327 30.34 4.86 -1.49
C ILE A 327 31.16 3.75 -2.13
N ASP A 328 32.44 3.70 -1.79
CA ASP A 328 33.34 2.66 -2.30
C ASP A 328 33.14 1.36 -1.51
N PRO A 329 32.85 0.22 -2.17
CA PRO A 329 32.65 -1.07 -1.50
C PRO A 329 33.80 -1.54 -0.60
N GLY A 330 35.01 -1.08 -0.85
CA GLY A 330 36.23 -1.46 -0.10
C GLY A 330 36.61 -0.52 1.05
N ALA A 331 35.87 0.59 1.27
CA ALA A 331 36.21 1.58 2.28
C ALA A 331 35.63 1.23 3.67
N ASP A 332 36.16 1.91 4.70
CA ASP A 332 35.53 1.89 6.03
C ASP A 332 34.19 2.67 6.01
N HIS A 333 33.11 1.97 6.32
CA HIS A 333 31.76 2.53 6.32
C HIS A 333 31.24 2.86 7.72
N SER A 334 32.10 2.95 8.72
CA SER A 334 31.71 3.31 10.08
C SER A 334 30.97 4.66 10.14
N ARG A 335 31.35 5.59 9.28
CA ARG A 335 30.63 6.85 9.00
C ARG A 335 30.73 7.19 7.52
N ILE A 336 29.60 7.22 6.84
CA ILE A 336 29.51 7.58 5.42
C ILE A 336 29.53 9.11 5.32
N PRO A 337 30.48 9.72 4.62
CA PRO A 337 30.55 11.17 4.47
C PRO A 337 29.39 11.76 3.68
N LEU A 338 29.13 13.06 3.86
CA LEU A 338 28.30 13.87 2.94
C LEU A 338 29.03 14.08 1.60
N GLY A 339 30.36 14.00 1.62
CA GLY A 339 31.21 14.15 0.46
C GLY A 339 31.62 15.58 0.15
N LYS A 340 31.65 15.91 -1.15
CA LYS A 340 32.07 17.23 -1.70
C LYS A 340 30.92 17.86 -2.47
N GLY A 341 30.99 19.15 -2.66
CA GLY A 341 30.06 19.89 -3.50
C GLY A 341 29.98 19.32 -4.92
N ILE A 342 28.77 19.32 -5.50
CA ILE A 342 28.60 19.10 -6.95
C ILE A 342 29.17 20.28 -7.74
N ASP A 343 29.21 20.18 -9.07
CA ASP A 343 29.58 21.30 -9.92
C ASP A 343 28.81 22.56 -9.52
N GLY A 344 29.48 23.72 -9.39
CA GLY A 344 28.80 24.95 -8.98
C GLY A 344 28.33 25.02 -7.53
N ALA A 345 28.73 24.09 -6.67
CA ALA A 345 28.40 24.11 -5.24
C ALA A 345 29.63 23.84 -4.35
N GLN A 346 29.64 24.44 -3.17
CA GLN A 346 30.68 24.24 -2.16
C GLN A 346 30.07 24.01 -0.79
N LEU A 347 30.59 23.02 -0.05
CA LEU A 347 30.31 22.86 1.38
C LEU A 347 31.40 23.60 2.16
N LEU A 348 31.04 24.69 2.80
CA LEU A 348 31.93 25.47 3.65
C LEU A 348 31.68 25.16 5.11
N VAL A 349 32.62 24.49 5.77
CA VAL A 349 32.53 24.28 7.23
C VAL A 349 33.17 25.46 7.92
N VAL A 350 32.40 26.23 8.72
CA VAL A 350 32.87 27.44 9.36
C VAL A 350 32.74 27.39 10.89
N ASP A 351 33.69 28.03 11.59
CA ASP A 351 33.65 28.23 13.03
C ASP A 351 32.67 29.35 13.43
N ASP A 352 32.48 29.59 14.71
CA ASP A 352 31.60 30.66 15.23
C ASP A 352 32.02 32.09 14.81
N ALA A 353 33.25 32.28 14.38
CA ALA A 353 33.75 33.53 13.82
C ALA A 353 33.63 33.59 12.28
N ASN A 354 32.91 32.69 11.64
CA ASN A 354 32.78 32.52 10.20
C ASN A 354 34.12 32.31 9.46
N ARG A 355 35.12 31.73 10.10
CA ARG A 355 36.37 31.33 9.45
C ARG A 355 36.28 29.87 9.01
N LEU A 356 36.96 29.56 7.90
CA LEU A 356 36.96 28.18 7.39
C LEU A 356 37.65 27.25 8.40
N ALA A 357 36.89 26.22 8.85
CA ALA A 357 37.34 25.24 9.82
C ALA A 357 38.54 24.44 9.31
N GLY A 358 39.48 24.12 10.20
CA GLY A 358 40.56 23.19 9.91
C GLY A 358 40.07 21.75 9.69
N GLN A 359 40.94 20.91 9.16
CA GLN A 359 40.69 19.47 9.03
C GLN A 359 40.39 18.87 10.40
N GLY A 360 39.32 18.10 10.53
CA GLY A 360 38.83 17.49 11.79
C GLY A 360 38.19 18.48 12.76
N GLN A 361 38.24 19.80 12.51
CA GLN A 361 37.57 20.78 13.33
C GLN A 361 36.07 20.84 13.04
N VAL A 362 35.26 20.85 14.08
CA VAL A 362 33.81 20.96 13.99
C VAL A 362 33.40 22.39 13.70
N GLY A 363 32.48 22.56 12.75
CA GLY A 363 31.89 23.85 12.42
C GLY A 363 30.51 23.69 11.78
N GLU A 364 29.83 24.84 11.55
CA GLU A 364 28.55 24.85 10.82
C GLU A 364 28.82 24.67 9.32
N ILE A 365 27.99 23.83 8.68
CA ILE A 365 28.03 23.63 7.23
C ILE A 365 27.24 24.75 6.56
N LEU A 366 27.88 25.57 5.75
CA LEU A 366 27.23 26.47 4.81
C LEU A 366 27.29 25.86 3.41
N ILE A 367 26.20 25.98 2.68
CA ILE A 367 26.16 25.61 1.26
C ILE A 367 26.26 26.90 0.44
N ARG A 368 27.33 27.04 -0.31
CA ARG A 368 27.56 28.13 -1.25
C ARG A 368 27.27 27.67 -2.67
N SER A 369 26.35 28.35 -3.36
CA SER A 369 26.02 28.05 -4.76
C SER A 369 25.21 29.18 -5.37
N PRO A 370 25.32 29.47 -6.67
CA PRO A 370 24.42 30.37 -7.38
C PRO A 370 23.04 29.72 -7.64
N TYR A 371 22.90 28.43 -7.34
CA TYR A 371 21.66 27.64 -7.56
C TYR A 371 20.88 27.39 -6.26
N LEU A 372 20.95 28.29 -5.30
CA LEU A 372 20.10 28.27 -4.11
C LEU A 372 18.65 28.63 -4.48
N SER A 373 17.70 28.25 -3.64
CA SER A 373 16.33 28.75 -3.78
C SER A 373 16.27 30.25 -3.49
N GLN A 374 15.18 30.90 -3.88
CA GLN A 374 15.01 32.35 -3.68
C GLN A 374 14.64 32.74 -2.24
N GLY A 375 14.43 31.73 -1.36
CA GLY A 375 14.05 31.95 0.04
C GLY A 375 12.62 31.49 0.34
N TYR A 376 12.05 32.04 1.39
CA TYR A 376 10.75 31.61 1.92
C TYR A 376 9.63 32.53 1.42
N TRP A 377 8.52 31.93 0.98
CA TRP A 377 7.34 32.61 0.49
C TRP A 377 6.76 33.52 1.58
N GLY A 378 6.74 34.81 1.32
CA GLY A 378 6.18 35.81 2.24
C GLY A 378 7.03 36.12 3.49
N ASP A 379 8.18 35.46 3.71
CA ASP A 379 9.03 35.66 4.89
C ASP A 379 10.43 36.13 4.52
N THR A 380 10.56 37.44 4.29
CA THR A 380 11.84 38.08 3.96
C THR A 380 12.80 38.15 5.14
N VAL A 381 12.30 38.16 6.38
CA VAL A 381 13.14 38.23 7.60
C VAL A 381 13.90 36.92 7.76
N GLN A 382 13.20 35.78 7.70
CA GLN A 382 13.83 34.48 7.81
C GLN A 382 14.71 34.16 6.60
N THR A 383 14.31 34.63 5.40
CA THR A 383 15.15 34.51 4.20
C THR A 383 16.52 35.15 4.43
N ARG A 384 16.58 36.41 4.89
CA ARG A 384 17.85 37.11 5.19
C ARG A 384 18.67 36.49 6.32
N GLN A 385 18.05 35.81 7.26
CA GLN A 385 18.74 35.09 8.34
C GLN A 385 19.43 33.81 7.86
N ARG A 386 18.85 33.11 6.89
CA ARG A 386 19.35 31.84 6.40
C ARG A 386 20.20 31.97 5.13
N TYR A 387 19.84 32.88 4.22
CA TYR A 387 20.59 33.17 3.00
C TYR A 387 21.45 34.41 3.27
N VAL A 388 22.72 34.15 3.47
CA VAL A 388 23.68 35.19 3.87
C VAL A 388 24.71 35.41 2.77
N PRO A 389 25.26 36.65 2.59
CA PRO A 389 26.42 36.85 1.73
C PRO A 389 27.57 35.92 2.15
N ASN A 390 28.33 35.45 1.19
CA ASN A 390 29.54 34.65 1.44
C ASN A 390 30.48 35.41 2.42
N PRO A 391 30.75 34.89 3.63
CA PRO A 391 31.52 35.57 4.64
C PRO A 391 32.98 35.85 4.18
N PHE A 392 33.47 35.25 3.11
CA PHE A 392 34.82 35.37 2.61
C PHE A 392 34.96 36.40 1.48
N THR A 393 33.90 36.67 0.71
CA THR A 393 33.86 37.65 -0.39
C THR A 393 33.10 38.90 -0.06
N GLN A 394 32.08 38.81 0.82
CA GLN A 394 31.14 39.87 1.18
C GLN A 394 30.36 40.43 -0.04
N ALA A 395 30.34 39.72 -1.16
CA ALA A 395 29.59 40.12 -2.35
C ALA A 395 28.10 39.74 -2.16
N GLU A 396 27.21 40.69 -2.52
CA GLU A 396 25.76 40.52 -2.31
C GLU A 396 25.15 39.40 -3.17
N ASP A 397 25.75 39.14 -4.33
CA ASP A 397 25.35 38.13 -5.29
C ASP A 397 25.95 36.74 -5.02
N ASP A 398 26.94 36.66 -4.11
CA ASP A 398 27.60 35.41 -3.72
C ASP A 398 27.04 34.89 -2.41
N LEU A 399 25.98 34.09 -2.51
CA LEU A 399 25.17 33.65 -1.36
C LEU A 399 25.64 32.30 -0.80
N CYS A 400 25.48 32.20 0.51
CA CYS A 400 25.57 30.95 1.26
C CYS A 400 24.26 30.69 2.01
N TYR A 401 23.80 29.44 2.04
CA TYR A 401 22.73 29.01 2.90
C TYR A 401 23.25 28.42 4.21
N ARG A 402 22.80 28.92 5.34
CA ARG A 402 23.10 28.40 6.68
C ARG A 402 22.23 27.21 7.00
N THR A 403 22.82 26.00 6.95
CA THR A 403 22.06 24.76 7.12
C THR A 403 21.64 24.49 8.57
N GLY A 404 22.41 24.96 9.54
CA GLY A 404 22.34 24.59 10.95
C GLY A 404 22.90 23.18 11.23
N ASP A 405 23.41 22.48 10.22
CA ASP A 405 24.10 21.20 10.35
C ASP A 405 25.55 21.42 10.77
N LEU A 406 26.09 20.56 11.61
CA LEU A 406 27.48 20.55 12.03
C LEU A 406 28.26 19.49 11.26
N GLY A 407 29.48 19.83 10.87
CA GLY A 407 30.36 18.90 10.17
C GLY A 407 31.84 19.18 10.39
N SER A 408 32.67 18.34 9.83
CA SER A 408 34.12 18.51 9.78
C SER A 408 34.69 18.03 8.46
N TYR A 409 35.84 18.64 8.02
CA TYR A 409 36.55 18.17 6.85
C TYR A 409 37.36 16.92 7.13
N GLY A 410 37.28 15.91 6.29
CA GLY A 410 38.19 14.78 6.23
C GLY A 410 39.53 15.13 5.58
N ALA A 411 40.45 14.17 5.56
CA ALA A 411 41.78 14.31 4.96
C ALA A 411 41.74 14.53 3.45
N ASP A 412 40.73 14.10 2.77
CA ASP A 412 40.48 14.26 1.33
C ASP A 412 39.66 15.52 1.00
N GLY A 413 39.24 16.30 2.02
CA GLY A 413 38.36 17.46 1.86
C GLY A 413 36.86 17.13 1.78
N SER A 414 36.47 15.87 1.95
CA SER A 414 35.07 15.51 2.13
C SER A 414 34.52 16.00 3.47
N VAL A 415 33.24 16.31 3.52
CA VAL A 415 32.56 16.75 4.76
C VAL A 415 31.85 15.57 5.38
N THR A 416 32.04 15.37 6.69
CA THR A 416 31.34 14.39 7.49
C THR A 416 30.30 15.09 8.38
N PHE A 417 29.07 14.58 8.41
CA PHE A 417 27.99 15.09 9.26
C PHE A 417 28.22 14.69 10.72
N LEU A 418 28.05 15.62 11.64
CA LEU A 418 28.29 15.44 13.07
C LEU A 418 27.08 15.73 13.96
N GLY A 419 25.95 16.14 13.35
CA GLY A 419 24.73 16.48 14.07
C GLY A 419 24.19 17.84 13.68
N ARG A 420 23.23 18.35 14.47
CA ARG A 420 22.62 19.66 14.26
C ARG A 420 22.92 20.61 15.43
N ARG A 421 22.97 21.90 15.10
CA ARG A 421 23.13 23.00 16.07
C ARG A 421 21.79 23.34 16.74
N ASP A 422 20.71 23.12 16.05
CA ASP A 422 19.32 23.41 16.47
C ASP A 422 18.57 22.11 16.88
N SER A 423 17.28 22.27 17.23
CA SER A 423 16.41 21.17 17.64
C SER A 423 15.69 20.46 16.47
N GLN A 424 16.03 20.81 15.23
CA GLN A 424 15.47 20.16 14.06
C GLN A 424 15.93 18.70 13.96
N VAL A 425 15.03 17.84 13.50
CA VAL A 425 15.34 16.42 13.24
C VAL A 425 14.90 16.03 11.84
N LYS A 426 15.51 14.99 11.31
CA LYS A 426 15.08 14.38 10.07
C LYS A 426 14.49 13.00 10.39
N ILE A 427 13.24 12.75 10.04
CA ILE A 427 12.55 11.47 10.27
C ILE A 427 11.93 11.02 8.96
N ARG A 428 12.29 9.85 8.48
CA ARG A 428 11.87 9.29 7.18
C ARG A 428 12.16 10.23 5.99
N GLY A 429 13.28 10.97 6.09
CA GLY A 429 13.68 11.96 5.10
C GLY A 429 12.99 13.32 5.22
N HIS A 430 11.98 13.44 6.08
CA HIS A 430 11.28 14.70 6.35
C HIS A 430 12.03 15.53 7.38
N ARG A 431 12.22 16.79 7.08
CA ARG A 431 12.77 17.77 8.03
C ARG A 431 11.67 18.23 8.95
N ILE A 432 11.84 18.05 10.25
CA ILE A 432 10.82 18.31 11.27
C ILE A 432 11.34 19.34 12.25
N GLU A 433 10.58 20.42 12.41
CA GLU A 433 10.74 21.38 13.50
C GLU A 433 9.94 20.88 14.70
N LEU A 434 10.61 20.55 15.80
CA LEU A 434 9.93 20.08 17.01
C LEU A 434 8.97 21.15 17.54
N ALA A 435 9.33 22.45 17.38
CA ALA A 435 8.49 23.57 17.76
C ALA A 435 7.13 23.61 17.02
N GLU A 436 7.02 23.11 15.79
CA GLU A 436 5.74 22.99 15.08
C GLU A 436 4.81 22.01 15.78
N ILE A 437 5.33 20.88 16.23
CA ILE A 437 4.56 19.88 16.96
C ILE A 437 4.13 20.44 18.32
N GLU A 438 5.06 21.10 19.02
CA GLU A 438 4.77 21.77 20.30
C GLU A 438 3.66 22.82 20.14
N ALA A 439 3.73 23.66 19.11
CA ALA A 439 2.74 24.69 18.81
C ALA A 439 1.35 24.10 18.48
N VAL A 440 1.32 22.96 17.77
CA VAL A 440 0.05 22.25 17.50
C VAL A 440 -0.53 21.68 18.78
N LEU A 441 0.27 20.96 19.57
CA LEU A 441 -0.20 20.35 20.82
C LEU A 441 -0.62 21.39 21.86
N ALA A 442 0.03 22.56 21.90
CA ALA A 442 -0.35 23.66 22.78
C ALA A 442 -1.74 24.27 22.46
N LYS A 443 -2.26 24.06 21.23
CA LYS A 443 -3.62 24.49 20.87
C LYS A 443 -4.71 23.55 21.43
N TYR A 444 -4.34 22.36 21.92
CA TYR A 444 -5.29 21.45 22.54
C TYR A 444 -5.75 21.98 23.92
N PRO A 445 -7.07 22.16 24.16
CA PRO A 445 -7.57 22.96 25.30
C PRO A 445 -7.11 22.49 26.69
N GLN A 446 -6.78 21.22 26.85
CA GLN A 446 -6.35 20.64 28.13
C GLN A 446 -4.83 20.62 28.30
N VAL A 447 -4.04 21.02 27.31
CA VAL A 447 -2.58 21.12 27.38
C VAL A 447 -2.19 22.52 27.81
N ARG A 448 -1.46 22.62 28.93
CA ARG A 448 -0.91 23.89 29.46
C ARG A 448 0.48 24.16 28.87
N GLN A 449 1.28 23.12 28.74
CA GLN A 449 2.65 23.21 28.23
C GLN A 449 3.02 21.89 27.56
N CYS A 450 3.77 21.96 26.47
CA CYS A 450 4.29 20.79 25.78
C CYS A 450 5.73 21.02 25.34
N VAL A 451 6.57 20.02 25.49
CA VAL A 451 7.93 19.98 24.96
C VAL A 451 8.10 18.69 24.19
N VAL A 452 8.62 18.76 22.98
CA VAL A 452 8.86 17.60 22.14
C VAL A 452 10.37 17.39 22.01
N LEU A 453 10.81 16.16 22.26
CA LEU A 453 12.19 15.76 22.07
C LEU A 453 12.28 14.65 21.03
N ALA A 454 13.37 14.64 20.29
CA ALA A 454 13.73 13.52 19.45
C ALA A 454 14.62 12.58 20.26
N ASP A 455 14.19 11.34 20.32
CA ASP A 455 14.99 10.24 20.85
C ASP A 455 15.85 9.67 19.73
N THR A 456 17.16 9.78 19.91
CA THR A 456 18.18 9.34 18.93
C THR A 456 18.98 8.14 19.42
N GLU A 457 18.64 7.54 20.58
CA GLU A 457 19.39 6.43 21.18
C GLU A 457 19.09 5.09 20.52
N GLY A 458 18.00 5.00 19.75
CA GLY A 458 17.62 3.82 19.00
C GLY A 458 18.07 3.86 17.52
N PRO A 459 17.84 2.78 16.76
CA PRO A 459 18.16 2.70 15.33
C PRO A 459 17.28 3.59 14.43
N SER A 460 16.16 4.08 14.95
CA SER A 460 15.29 5.08 14.32
C SER A 460 14.98 6.21 15.27
N ILE A 461 15.00 7.46 14.78
CA ILE A 461 14.64 8.63 15.55
C ILE A 461 13.15 8.57 15.88
N LYS A 462 12.78 8.71 17.15
CA LYS A 462 11.40 8.77 17.63
C LYS A 462 11.11 10.12 18.25
N LEU A 463 9.89 10.61 18.05
CA LEU A 463 9.41 11.82 18.69
C LEU A 463 8.71 11.46 20.00
N VAL A 464 9.07 12.16 21.08
CA VAL A 464 8.45 12.02 22.40
C VAL A 464 7.91 13.37 22.82
N ALA A 465 6.61 13.45 23.09
CA ALA A 465 5.95 14.68 23.58
C ALA A 465 5.78 14.59 25.09
N TYR A 466 6.32 15.55 25.83
CA TYR A 466 6.17 15.73 27.25
C TYR A 466 5.14 16.83 27.50
N CYS A 467 3.96 16.45 27.99
CA CYS A 467 2.83 17.38 28.10
C CYS A 467 2.42 17.59 29.58
N VAL A 468 2.25 18.84 29.96
CA VAL A 468 1.54 19.21 31.18
C VAL A 468 0.07 19.40 30.81
N ALA A 469 -0.76 18.42 31.17
CA ALA A 469 -2.18 18.42 30.82
C ALA A 469 -3.04 18.00 32.01
N ASN A 470 -4.35 18.27 31.92
CA ASN A 470 -5.32 17.89 32.95
C ASN A 470 -5.44 16.38 33.10
N ASP A 471 -5.84 15.90 34.29
CA ASP A 471 -5.92 14.46 34.62
C ASP A 471 -6.85 13.64 33.69
N ALA A 472 -7.83 14.27 33.08
CA ALA A 472 -8.76 13.64 32.16
C ALA A 472 -8.21 13.46 30.73
N THR A 473 -7.01 14.02 30.41
CA THR A 473 -6.43 13.97 29.06
C THR A 473 -5.67 12.67 28.84
N SER A 474 -6.15 11.81 27.96
CA SER A 474 -5.44 10.59 27.61
C SER A 474 -4.37 10.82 26.54
N SER A 475 -3.30 10.03 26.53
CA SER A 475 -2.29 10.04 25.47
C SER A 475 -2.91 9.76 24.11
N GLN A 476 -3.97 8.94 24.05
CA GLN A 476 -4.72 8.64 22.84
C GLN A 476 -5.43 9.88 22.25
N ALA A 477 -6.08 10.70 23.12
CA ALA A 477 -6.73 11.94 22.66
C ALA A 477 -5.73 12.96 22.10
N LEU A 478 -4.55 13.08 22.73
CA LEU A 478 -3.46 13.95 22.23
C LEU A 478 -2.92 13.44 20.88
N ARG A 479 -2.80 12.13 20.71
CA ARG A 479 -2.37 11.49 19.46
C ARG A 479 -3.38 11.72 18.34
N GLU A 480 -4.67 11.48 18.59
CA GLU A 480 -5.74 11.69 17.61
C GLU A 480 -5.81 13.15 17.18
N TYR A 481 -5.66 14.06 18.13
CA TYR A 481 -5.59 15.48 17.82
C TYR A 481 -4.36 15.82 16.97
N ALA A 482 -3.16 15.36 17.37
CA ALA A 482 -1.96 15.56 16.58
C ALA A 482 -2.10 15.00 15.15
N ALA A 483 -2.64 13.79 14.99
CA ALA A 483 -2.86 13.15 13.70
C ALA A 483 -3.89 13.88 12.82
N SER A 484 -4.83 14.61 13.44
CA SER A 484 -5.79 15.43 12.68
C SER A 484 -5.18 16.72 12.12
N GLN A 485 -4.05 17.19 12.66
CA GLN A 485 -3.39 18.46 12.32
C GLN A 485 -2.05 18.29 11.60
N LEU A 486 -1.32 17.22 11.90
CA LEU A 486 0.06 16.97 11.45
C LEU A 486 0.14 15.73 10.56
N PRO A 487 1.04 15.70 9.58
CA PRO A 487 1.38 14.48 8.86
C PRO A 487 1.86 13.38 9.80
N ASP A 488 1.65 12.11 9.47
CA ASP A 488 1.97 10.94 10.30
C ASP A 488 3.41 10.91 10.80
N PHE A 489 4.37 11.35 9.98
CA PHE A 489 5.78 11.39 10.37
C PHE A 489 6.12 12.48 11.42
N MET A 490 5.19 13.38 11.70
CA MET A 490 5.32 14.42 12.75
C MET A 490 4.53 14.08 14.02
N VAL A 491 3.72 13.04 14.02
CA VAL A 491 2.95 12.63 15.21
C VAL A 491 3.88 11.94 16.20
N PRO A 492 3.98 12.43 17.46
CA PRO A 492 4.84 11.81 18.46
C PRO A 492 4.50 10.33 18.71
N ALA A 493 5.54 9.49 18.74
CA ALA A 493 5.40 8.07 19.04
C ALA A 493 4.98 7.83 20.49
N LEU A 494 5.42 8.70 21.41
CA LEU A 494 5.12 8.60 22.83
C LEU A 494 4.65 9.96 23.36
N PHE A 495 3.62 9.94 24.21
CA PHE A 495 3.12 11.09 24.97
C PHE A 495 3.31 10.82 26.45
N VAL A 496 4.21 11.58 27.09
CA VAL A 496 4.51 11.48 28.52
C VAL A 496 3.82 12.64 29.22
N ARG A 497 2.95 12.31 30.18
CA ARG A 497 2.29 13.32 30.98
C ARG A 497 3.15 13.68 32.20
N LEU A 498 3.30 14.96 32.46
CA LEU A 498 4.05 15.51 33.58
C LEU A 498 3.17 16.49 34.37
N GLU A 499 3.47 16.65 35.66
CA GLU A 499 2.87 17.72 36.48
C GLU A 499 3.46 19.09 36.16
N ALA A 500 4.75 19.13 35.81
CA ALA A 500 5.49 20.31 35.39
C ALA A 500 6.67 19.94 34.49
N ILE A 501 7.02 20.81 33.53
CA ILE A 501 8.24 20.64 32.74
C ILE A 501 9.45 20.99 33.60
N PRO A 502 10.44 20.07 33.76
CA PRO A 502 11.65 20.37 34.48
C PRO A 502 12.44 21.49 33.82
N ILE A 503 12.93 22.44 34.63
CA ILE A 503 13.72 23.56 34.17
C ILE A 503 15.09 23.57 34.87
N THR A 504 16.12 23.99 34.13
CA THR A 504 17.47 24.22 34.69
C THR A 504 17.49 25.45 35.62
N PRO A 505 18.52 25.62 36.47
CA PRO A 505 18.67 26.82 37.32
C PRO A 505 18.63 28.15 36.54
N ASN A 506 18.93 28.11 35.22
CA ASN A 506 18.90 29.27 34.33
C ASN A 506 17.53 29.46 33.63
N GLY A 507 16.47 28.78 34.09
CA GLY A 507 15.12 28.93 33.58
C GLY A 507 14.85 28.27 32.20
N LYS A 508 15.78 27.46 31.68
CA LYS A 508 15.60 26.73 30.42
C LYS A 508 15.05 25.32 30.69
N VAL A 509 14.35 24.73 29.72
CA VAL A 509 13.90 23.34 29.78
C VAL A 509 15.11 22.40 29.99
N ASP A 510 15.01 21.57 31.03
CA ASP A 510 16.04 20.55 31.30
C ASP A 510 15.77 19.28 30.48
N LYS A 511 16.36 19.25 29.28
CA LYS A 511 16.21 18.11 28.36
C LYS A 511 16.78 16.82 28.94
N ARG A 512 17.82 16.90 29.79
CA ARG A 512 18.43 15.72 30.43
C ARG A 512 17.47 15.11 31.47
N ALA A 513 16.85 15.99 32.30
CA ALA A 513 15.84 15.52 33.24
C ALA A 513 14.64 14.88 32.56
N LEU A 514 14.17 15.45 31.43
CA LEU A 514 13.09 14.85 30.61
C LEU A 514 13.49 13.47 30.06
N GLN A 515 14.72 13.32 29.56
CA GLN A 515 15.22 12.03 29.08
C GLN A 515 15.39 11.01 30.22
N ALA A 516 15.82 11.45 31.41
CA ALA A 516 15.96 10.57 32.59
C ALA A 516 14.59 10.07 33.09
N LEU A 517 13.55 10.90 33.10
CA LEU A 517 12.18 10.50 33.47
C LEU A 517 11.65 9.35 32.59
N ARG A 518 12.11 9.26 31.35
CA ARG A 518 11.87 8.10 30.49
C ARG A 518 12.58 6.86 31.00
N GLY A 519 13.85 6.96 31.42
CA GLY A 519 14.64 5.84 31.95
C GLY A 519 14.00 5.23 33.20
N ASP A 520 13.42 6.04 34.10
CA ASP A 520 12.70 5.56 35.28
C ASP A 520 11.40 4.83 34.93
N THR A 521 10.72 5.25 33.86
CA THR A 521 9.56 4.56 33.32
C THR A 521 9.96 3.22 32.68
N GLU A 522 11.09 3.16 31.99
CA GLU A 522 11.66 1.94 31.40
C GLU A 522 12.14 0.93 32.47
N ALA A 523 12.77 1.40 33.56
CA ALA A 523 13.20 0.54 34.67
C ALA A 523 12.02 -0.09 35.45
N SER A 524 10.91 0.65 35.59
CA SER A 524 9.65 0.13 36.16
C SER A 524 9.02 -0.94 35.27
N THR A 525 9.19 -0.80 33.96
CA THR A 525 8.65 -1.71 32.94
C THR A 525 9.41 -3.05 32.91
N ALA A 526 10.73 -3.04 33.17
CA ALA A 526 11.54 -4.26 33.21
C ALA A 526 11.12 -5.20 34.34
N GLN A 527 10.71 -4.66 35.49
CA GLN A 527 10.18 -5.45 36.63
C GLN A 527 8.77 -5.98 36.33
N ALA A 528 7.92 -5.23 35.61
CA ALA A 528 6.58 -5.67 35.21
C ALA A 528 6.64 -6.83 34.21
N ASN A 529 7.66 -6.86 33.35
CA ASN A 529 7.81 -7.88 32.30
C ASN A 529 8.11 -9.29 32.87
N GLN A 530 8.64 -9.41 34.09
CA GLN A 530 8.90 -10.71 34.73
C GLN A 530 7.62 -11.45 35.18
N ALA A 531 6.48 -10.75 35.27
CA ALA A 531 5.19 -11.32 35.69
C ALA A 531 4.24 -11.63 34.52
N LEU A 532 4.72 -11.51 33.27
CA LEU A 532 3.89 -11.67 32.05
C LEU A 532 3.56 -13.13 31.74
N SER A 533 2.39 -13.36 31.14
CA SER A 533 2.03 -14.66 30.59
C SER A 533 3.03 -15.12 29.50
N PRO A 534 3.20 -16.43 29.25
CA PRO A 534 4.11 -16.94 28.23
C PRO A 534 3.84 -16.41 26.81
N VAL A 535 2.60 -16.06 26.50
CA VAL A 535 2.21 -15.46 25.22
C VAL A 535 2.64 -13.98 25.16
N ALA A 536 2.43 -13.26 26.28
CA ALA A 536 2.86 -11.87 26.38
C ALA A 536 4.39 -11.74 26.30
N GLN A 537 5.14 -12.66 26.93
CA GLN A 537 6.60 -12.69 26.84
C GLN A 537 7.09 -12.91 25.40
N LYS A 538 6.47 -13.83 24.66
CA LYS A 538 6.78 -14.05 23.23
C LYS A 538 6.44 -12.84 22.36
N LEU A 539 5.30 -12.19 22.63
CA LEU A 539 4.89 -11.01 21.90
C LEU A 539 5.81 -9.82 22.18
N VAL A 540 6.13 -9.60 23.45
CA VAL A 540 7.10 -8.58 23.89
C VAL A 540 8.47 -8.81 23.24
N SER A 541 8.99 -10.04 23.26
CA SER A 541 10.27 -10.36 22.61
C SER A 541 10.24 -10.10 21.09
N ALA A 542 9.20 -10.56 20.42
CA ALA A 542 9.08 -10.40 18.98
C ALA A 542 8.89 -8.92 18.57
N TRP A 543 8.08 -8.16 19.33
CA TRP A 543 7.91 -6.74 19.06
C TRP A 543 9.14 -5.91 19.43
N SER A 544 9.90 -6.35 20.45
CA SER A 544 11.22 -5.78 20.77
C SER A 544 12.18 -5.87 19.59
N GLU A 545 12.23 -7.03 18.92
CA GLU A 545 13.05 -7.20 17.71
C GLU A 545 12.52 -6.37 16.52
N ILE A 546 11.19 -6.39 16.28
CA ILE A 546 10.57 -5.69 15.16
C ILE A 546 10.67 -4.17 15.30
N LEU A 547 10.40 -3.66 16.49
CA LEU A 547 10.44 -2.23 16.82
C LEU A 547 11.85 -1.76 17.18
N GLN A 548 12.79 -2.70 17.33
CA GLN A 548 14.17 -2.47 17.75
C GLN A 548 14.24 -1.63 19.05
N THR A 549 13.35 -1.93 19.97
CA THR A 549 13.24 -1.30 21.28
C THR A 549 13.59 -2.36 22.32
N PRO A 550 14.66 -2.22 23.11
CA PRO A 550 15.12 -3.28 24.00
C PRO A 550 14.12 -3.65 25.08
N GLU A 551 13.29 -2.72 25.48
CA GLU A 551 12.24 -2.91 26.49
C GLU A 551 10.89 -2.45 25.98
N ILE A 552 9.91 -3.35 26.02
CA ILE A 552 8.53 -3.13 25.61
C ILE A 552 7.65 -3.05 26.86
N ASP A 553 6.94 -1.95 27.03
CA ASP A 553 5.89 -1.84 28.05
C ASP A 553 4.61 -2.56 27.58
N PRO A 554 4.15 -3.61 28.29
CA PRO A 554 2.96 -4.36 27.92
C PRO A 554 1.65 -3.57 28.03
N ASN A 555 1.69 -2.41 28.68
CA ASN A 555 0.54 -1.52 28.81
C ASN A 555 0.39 -0.57 27.62
N LEU A 556 1.36 -0.56 26.71
CA LEU A 556 1.34 0.24 25.51
C LEU A 556 0.86 -0.59 24.29
N SER A 557 0.18 0.07 23.39
CA SER A 557 -0.23 -0.48 22.10
C SER A 557 0.92 -0.48 21.11
N PHE A 558 0.77 -1.20 20.00
CA PHE A 558 1.78 -1.24 18.92
C PHE A 558 2.14 0.17 18.42
N VAL A 559 1.15 1.05 18.27
CA VAL A 559 1.37 2.43 17.84
C VAL A 559 2.08 3.26 18.90
N GLU A 560 1.72 3.10 20.18
CA GLU A 560 2.38 3.79 21.32
C GLU A 560 3.82 3.34 21.51
N LEU A 561 4.15 2.10 21.17
CA LEU A 561 5.52 1.59 21.14
C LEU A 561 6.33 2.11 19.96
N GLY A 562 5.76 3.00 19.16
CA GLY A 562 6.42 3.58 17.99
C GLY A 562 6.36 2.69 16.74
N GLY A 563 5.42 1.76 16.70
CA GLY A 563 5.13 0.97 15.52
C GLY A 563 4.68 1.86 14.36
N ASP A 564 5.21 1.59 13.18
CA ASP A 564 4.93 2.31 11.96
C ASP A 564 4.37 1.38 10.88
N SER A 565 4.03 1.92 9.71
CA SER A 565 3.52 1.13 8.59
C SER A 565 4.48 0.04 8.11
N LEU A 566 5.78 0.19 8.38
CA LEU A 566 6.81 -0.78 8.02
C LEU A 566 6.85 -1.95 9.01
N SER A 567 6.86 -1.64 10.30
CA SER A 567 6.86 -2.63 11.39
C SER A 567 5.49 -3.28 11.59
N PHE A 568 4.40 -2.62 11.15
CA PHE A 568 3.02 -3.10 11.29
C PHE A 568 2.80 -4.48 10.66
N VAL A 569 3.31 -4.71 9.44
CA VAL A 569 3.13 -5.97 8.73
C VAL A 569 3.82 -7.12 9.47
N GLN A 570 5.05 -6.89 9.95
CA GLN A 570 5.79 -7.91 10.70
C GLN A 570 5.12 -8.21 12.06
N ALA A 571 4.70 -7.16 12.76
CA ALA A 571 4.02 -7.29 14.05
C ALA A 571 2.67 -7.99 13.94
N SER A 572 1.89 -7.69 12.89
CA SER A 572 0.60 -8.36 12.62
C SER A 572 0.77 -9.85 12.38
N MET A 573 1.76 -10.27 11.60
CA MET A 573 2.04 -11.69 11.33
C MET A 573 2.43 -12.46 12.60
N VAL A 574 3.27 -11.86 13.45
CA VAL A 574 3.65 -12.47 14.73
C VAL A 574 2.45 -12.55 15.66
N LEU A 575 1.68 -11.47 15.76
CA LEU A 575 0.52 -11.41 16.63
C LEU A 575 -0.53 -12.44 16.19
N GLU A 576 -0.82 -12.53 14.89
CA GLU A 576 -1.77 -13.53 14.35
C GLU A 576 -1.33 -14.97 14.64
N THR A 577 -0.03 -15.23 14.60
CA THR A 577 0.53 -16.54 14.95
C THR A 577 0.34 -16.88 16.44
N LEU A 578 0.39 -15.87 17.33
CA LEU A 578 0.32 -16.05 18.77
C LEU A 578 -1.10 -16.06 19.32
N ILE A 579 -1.98 -15.20 18.81
CA ILE A 579 -3.35 -15.03 19.34
C ILE A 579 -4.46 -15.48 18.37
N GLY A 580 -4.13 -15.81 17.12
CA GLY A 580 -5.09 -16.14 16.06
C GLY A 580 -5.62 -14.90 15.35
N PRO A 581 -6.86 -14.93 14.77
CA PRO A 581 -7.40 -13.82 13.99
C PRO A 581 -7.31 -12.49 14.72
N LEU A 582 -6.75 -11.48 14.04
CA LEU A 582 -6.50 -10.17 14.65
C LEU A 582 -7.82 -9.44 14.94
N PRO A 583 -7.99 -8.87 16.13
CA PRO A 583 -9.12 -8.00 16.42
C PRO A 583 -9.04 -6.72 15.58
N ALA A 584 -10.20 -6.12 15.30
CA ALA A 584 -10.22 -4.83 14.61
C ALA A 584 -9.44 -3.78 15.43
N GLN A 585 -8.62 -2.98 14.77
CA GLN A 585 -7.79 -1.95 15.39
C GLN A 585 -6.85 -2.50 16.49
N TRP A 586 -6.29 -3.70 16.29
CA TRP A 586 -5.37 -4.34 17.23
C TRP A 586 -4.15 -3.46 17.51
N GLU A 587 -3.73 -2.68 16.54
CA GLU A 587 -2.59 -1.77 16.62
C GLU A 587 -2.74 -0.67 17.67
N LEU A 588 -3.98 -0.37 18.05
CA LEU A 588 -4.32 0.61 19.10
C LEU A 588 -4.55 -0.04 20.47
N LYS A 589 -4.50 -1.37 20.56
CA LYS A 589 -4.72 -2.11 21.80
C LYS A 589 -3.40 -2.43 22.51
N PRO A 590 -3.33 -2.22 23.84
CA PRO A 590 -2.15 -2.59 24.62
C PRO A 590 -1.85 -4.09 24.54
N ILE A 591 -0.57 -4.46 24.67
CA ILE A 591 -0.13 -5.87 24.64
C ILE A 591 -0.88 -6.71 25.66
N HIS A 592 -1.07 -6.19 26.86
CA HIS A 592 -1.78 -6.93 27.92
C HIS A 592 -3.24 -7.23 27.53
N GLU A 593 -3.94 -6.31 26.84
CA GLU A 593 -5.30 -6.54 26.33
C GLU A 593 -5.29 -7.56 25.20
N LEU A 594 -4.35 -7.44 24.25
CA LEU A 594 -4.17 -8.42 23.18
C LEU A 594 -3.87 -9.82 23.73
N CYS A 595 -3.08 -9.90 24.78
CA CYS A 595 -2.77 -11.17 25.45
C CYS A 595 -3.91 -11.68 26.34
N GLN A 596 -4.77 -10.81 26.87
CA GLN A 596 -6.01 -11.21 27.57
C GLN A 596 -7.03 -11.83 26.59
N LEU A 597 -7.06 -11.35 25.36
CA LEU A 597 -7.83 -12.02 24.29
C LEU A 597 -7.28 -13.43 23.98
N SER A 598 -5.97 -13.67 24.26
CA SER A 598 -5.38 -15.00 24.28
C SER A 598 -5.57 -15.75 25.62
N ALA A 599 -5.58 -15.04 26.74
CA ALA A 599 -5.67 -15.60 28.11
C ALA A 599 -7.12 -15.90 28.56
N THR A 600 -8.11 -15.33 27.90
CA THR A 600 -9.50 -15.83 27.93
C THR A 600 -9.62 -17.17 27.23
N ARG A 601 -8.52 -17.69 26.63
CA ARG A 601 -8.36 -19.10 26.29
C ARG A 601 -7.46 -19.75 27.35
N PRO A 602 -8.01 -20.51 28.30
CA PRO A 602 -7.18 -21.28 29.19
C PRO A 602 -6.27 -22.22 28.39
N ALA A 603 -5.09 -22.52 28.94
CA ALA A 603 -4.19 -23.55 28.42
C ALA A 603 -4.83 -24.96 28.40
N SER A 604 -6.00 -25.16 28.99
CA SER A 604 -6.94 -26.21 28.69
C SER A 604 -7.69 -25.84 27.41
N ARG A 605 -7.59 -26.70 26.38
CA ARG A 605 -8.34 -26.61 25.13
C ARG A 605 -9.78 -26.13 25.41
N PRO A 606 -10.30 -25.09 24.74
CA PRO A 606 -11.65 -24.62 25.02
C PRO A 606 -12.62 -25.75 24.80
N VAL A 607 -13.43 -26.06 25.80
CA VAL A 607 -14.43 -27.13 25.72
C VAL A 607 -15.49 -26.78 24.67
N ILE A 608 -15.72 -25.48 24.44
CA ILE A 608 -16.71 -24.95 23.48
C ILE A 608 -16.04 -23.87 22.62
N ARG A 609 -16.27 -23.94 21.31
CA ARG A 609 -15.79 -22.98 20.31
C ARG A 609 -16.96 -22.41 19.49
N ALA A 610 -16.95 -21.11 19.22
CA ALA A 610 -17.90 -20.50 18.29
C ALA A 610 -17.51 -20.83 16.84
N VAL A 611 -18.43 -21.45 16.10
CA VAL A 611 -18.26 -21.78 14.68
C VAL A 611 -19.23 -20.94 13.87
N GLU A 612 -18.73 -20.23 12.85
CA GLU A 612 -19.56 -19.39 11.98
C GLU A 612 -20.61 -20.23 11.24
N ILE A 613 -21.82 -19.71 11.11
CA ILE A 613 -22.93 -20.35 10.40
C ILE A 613 -22.56 -20.78 8.97
N PRO A 614 -21.88 -19.95 8.13
CA PRO A 614 -21.50 -20.38 6.78
C PRO A 614 -20.60 -21.63 6.76
N VAL A 615 -19.76 -21.82 7.77
CA VAL A 615 -18.93 -23.03 7.90
C VAL A 615 -19.77 -24.26 8.18
N LEU A 616 -20.71 -24.15 9.11
CA LEU A 616 -21.61 -25.24 9.47
C LEU A 616 -22.54 -25.62 8.31
N LEU A 617 -23.08 -24.63 7.62
CA LEU A 617 -23.95 -24.85 6.46
C LEU A 617 -23.20 -25.53 5.32
N ARG A 618 -21.92 -25.16 5.11
CA ARG A 618 -21.07 -25.84 4.13
C ARG A 618 -20.86 -27.31 4.47
N VAL A 619 -20.61 -27.62 5.74
CA VAL A 619 -20.47 -29.01 6.23
C VAL A 619 -21.77 -29.77 6.03
N LEU A 620 -22.90 -29.20 6.47
CA LEU A 620 -24.19 -29.85 6.34
C LEU A 620 -24.58 -30.13 4.89
N SER A 621 -24.38 -29.12 4.02
CA SER A 621 -24.69 -29.26 2.60
C SER A 621 -23.84 -30.34 1.91
N ILE A 622 -22.53 -30.40 2.15
CA ILE A 622 -21.72 -31.43 1.51
C ILE A 622 -22.06 -32.82 2.01
N LEU A 623 -22.39 -32.98 3.30
CA LEU A 623 -22.83 -34.27 3.84
C LEU A 623 -24.18 -34.69 3.22
N LEU A 624 -25.14 -33.78 3.10
CA LEU A 624 -26.45 -34.06 2.48
C LEU A 624 -26.30 -34.43 0.99
N ILE A 625 -25.42 -33.73 0.26
CA ILE A 625 -25.09 -34.06 -1.15
C ILE A 625 -24.54 -35.48 -1.26
N VAL A 626 -23.56 -35.84 -0.41
CA VAL A 626 -22.96 -37.19 -0.43
C VAL A 626 -24.00 -38.25 -0.09
N ILE A 627 -24.79 -38.02 0.95
CA ILE A 627 -25.87 -38.95 1.36
C ILE A 627 -26.92 -39.08 0.26
N GLY A 628 -27.37 -37.97 -0.33
CA GLY A 628 -28.33 -37.94 -1.43
C GLY A 628 -27.87 -38.71 -2.66
N HIS A 629 -26.60 -38.57 -3.01
CA HIS A 629 -26.01 -39.32 -4.14
C HIS A 629 -25.89 -40.82 -3.88
N PHE A 630 -25.80 -41.25 -2.62
CA PHE A 630 -25.65 -42.65 -2.28
C PHE A 630 -26.99 -43.36 -2.08
N HIS A 631 -28.00 -42.66 -1.57
CA HIS A 631 -29.29 -43.21 -1.19
C HIS A 631 -30.48 -42.67 -2.01
N GLY A 632 -30.22 -41.78 -2.98
CA GLY A 632 -31.24 -41.06 -3.75
C GLY A 632 -32.18 -41.93 -4.63
N GLY A 633 -31.89 -43.24 -4.80
CA GLY A 633 -32.81 -44.16 -5.43
C GLY A 633 -33.96 -44.65 -4.53
N SER A 634 -33.93 -44.35 -3.25
CA SER A 634 -34.88 -44.83 -2.23
C SER A 634 -35.80 -43.74 -1.70
N GLY A 635 -36.05 -42.64 -2.44
CA GLY A 635 -37.03 -41.63 -2.04
C GLY A 635 -36.48 -40.66 -0.97
N TRP A 636 -35.21 -40.29 -1.00
CA TRP A 636 -34.63 -39.31 -0.11
C TRP A 636 -35.28 -37.94 -0.31
N PRO A 637 -35.99 -37.39 0.70
CA PRO A 637 -36.89 -36.23 0.52
C PRO A 637 -36.19 -34.87 0.68
N ILE A 638 -34.87 -34.83 0.91
CA ILE A 638 -34.15 -33.59 1.23
C ILE A 638 -33.49 -33.01 -0.03
N VAL A 639 -33.90 -31.80 -0.39
CA VAL A 639 -33.43 -31.06 -1.57
C VAL A 639 -33.09 -29.62 -1.18
N GLY A 640 -32.25 -28.94 -1.95
CA GLY A 640 -31.91 -27.52 -1.76
C GLY A 640 -30.54 -27.27 -1.14
N GLU A 641 -29.79 -28.30 -0.74
CA GLU A 641 -28.43 -28.22 -0.15
C GLU A 641 -27.42 -27.51 -1.06
N THR A 642 -27.59 -27.68 -2.38
CA THR A 642 -26.75 -27.02 -3.38
C THR A 642 -26.97 -25.51 -3.42
N SER A 643 -28.21 -25.05 -3.29
CA SER A 643 -28.55 -23.62 -3.19
C SER A 643 -27.86 -22.97 -1.99
N VAL A 644 -27.78 -23.69 -0.86
CA VAL A 644 -27.07 -23.23 0.34
C VAL A 644 -25.59 -23.00 0.04
N LEU A 645 -24.93 -23.93 -0.68
CA LEU A 645 -23.52 -23.76 -1.05
C LEU A 645 -23.28 -22.56 -1.97
N PHE A 646 -24.19 -22.27 -2.90
CA PHE A 646 -24.12 -21.07 -3.74
C PHE A 646 -24.32 -19.80 -2.94
N ALA A 647 -25.26 -19.75 -1.99
CA ALA A 647 -25.44 -18.61 -1.10
C ALA A 647 -24.19 -18.37 -0.22
N VAL A 648 -23.59 -19.42 0.33
CA VAL A 648 -22.34 -19.35 1.09
C VAL A 648 -21.19 -18.85 0.21
N SER A 649 -21.12 -19.31 -1.05
CA SER A 649 -20.09 -18.84 -2.01
C SER A 649 -20.27 -17.37 -2.37
N GLY A 650 -21.50 -16.90 -2.54
CA GLY A 650 -21.82 -15.49 -2.75
C GLY A 650 -21.44 -14.61 -1.57
N LEU A 651 -21.75 -15.05 -0.34
CA LEU A 651 -21.35 -14.35 0.88
C LEU A 651 -19.83 -14.27 0.99
N ALA A 652 -19.10 -15.35 0.66
CA ALA A 652 -17.64 -15.37 0.65
C ALA A 652 -17.05 -14.42 -0.41
N LEU A 653 -17.64 -14.37 -1.61
CA LEU A 653 -17.26 -13.44 -2.67
C LEU A 653 -17.38 -11.98 -2.20
N ALA A 654 -18.49 -11.63 -1.56
CA ALA A 654 -18.71 -10.29 -1.03
C ALA A 654 -17.74 -9.95 0.12
N ARG A 655 -17.49 -10.91 1.02
CA ARG A 655 -16.69 -10.72 2.22
C ARG A 655 -15.18 -10.56 1.91
N PHE A 656 -14.66 -11.39 1.00
CA PHE A 656 -13.21 -11.52 0.81
C PHE A 656 -12.70 -10.89 -0.49
N GLN A 657 -13.54 -10.68 -1.49
CA GLN A 657 -13.06 -10.31 -2.82
C GLN A 657 -13.67 -9.02 -3.36
N LEU A 658 -14.94 -8.71 -3.06
CA LEU A 658 -15.61 -7.56 -3.65
C LEU A 658 -14.89 -6.24 -3.37
N LYS A 659 -14.44 -6.02 -2.13
CA LYS A 659 -13.67 -4.84 -1.76
C LYS A 659 -12.33 -4.81 -2.47
N ALA A 660 -11.61 -5.92 -2.54
CA ALA A 660 -10.34 -6.00 -3.25
C ALA A 660 -10.49 -5.75 -4.77
N ILE A 661 -11.61 -6.21 -5.37
CA ILE A 661 -11.91 -5.95 -6.79
C ILE A 661 -12.18 -4.45 -7.01
N ASP A 662 -12.84 -3.79 -6.07
CA ASP A 662 -13.10 -2.36 -6.14
C ASP A 662 -11.82 -1.55 -5.91
N ASP A 663 -11.09 -1.84 -4.83
CA ASP A 663 -9.84 -1.16 -4.44
C ASP A 663 -8.77 -1.26 -5.55
N TYR A 664 -8.66 -2.41 -6.23
CA TYR A 664 -7.66 -2.65 -7.28
C TYR A 664 -8.18 -2.43 -8.71
N GLY A 665 -9.46 -2.17 -8.90
CA GLY A 665 -10.07 -2.05 -10.22
C GLY A 665 -9.99 -3.31 -11.10
N SER A 666 -9.57 -4.44 -10.53
CA SER A 666 -9.21 -5.67 -11.26
C SER A 666 -9.85 -6.92 -10.67
N VAL A 667 -10.41 -7.77 -11.53
CA VAL A 667 -10.99 -9.07 -11.15
C VAL A 667 -9.95 -10.20 -11.00
N ARG A 668 -8.64 -9.89 -11.01
CA ARG A 668 -7.57 -10.88 -10.89
C ARG A 668 -7.66 -11.77 -9.65
N THR A 669 -8.09 -11.20 -8.53
CA THR A 669 -8.31 -11.95 -7.27
C THR A 669 -9.40 -13.01 -7.44
N LEU A 670 -10.50 -12.67 -8.12
CA LEU A 670 -11.58 -13.60 -8.43
C LEU A 670 -11.14 -14.68 -9.42
N ILE A 671 -10.37 -14.31 -10.46
CA ILE A 671 -9.79 -15.26 -11.41
C ILE A 671 -8.86 -16.27 -10.70
N ARG A 672 -8.03 -15.80 -9.75
CA ARG A 672 -7.21 -16.69 -8.92
C ARG A 672 -8.06 -17.67 -8.09
N SER A 673 -9.14 -17.20 -7.49
CA SER A 673 -10.05 -18.08 -6.73
C SER A 673 -10.75 -19.08 -7.62
N ILE A 674 -11.12 -18.71 -8.84
CA ILE A 674 -11.64 -19.64 -9.85
C ILE A 674 -10.57 -20.70 -10.19
N ALA A 675 -9.33 -20.29 -10.41
CA ALA A 675 -8.23 -21.19 -10.73
C ALA A 675 -7.96 -22.22 -9.62
N VAL A 676 -8.09 -21.85 -8.34
CA VAL A 676 -7.96 -22.77 -7.19
C VAL A 676 -9.02 -23.88 -7.23
N ILE A 677 -10.18 -23.65 -7.83
CA ILE A 677 -11.24 -24.64 -8.01
C ILE A 677 -11.02 -25.43 -9.30
N VAL A 678 -10.72 -24.74 -10.39
CA VAL A 678 -10.60 -25.32 -11.75
C VAL A 678 -9.41 -26.27 -11.87
N VAL A 679 -8.22 -25.87 -11.38
CA VAL A 679 -7.00 -26.67 -11.57
C VAL A 679 -7.12 -28.07 -10.93
N PRO A 680 -7.47 -28.25 -9.65
CA PRO A 680 -7.63 -29.59 -9.09
C PRO A 680 -8.76 -30.36 -9.75
N THR A 681 -9.85 -29.70 -10.16
CA THR A 681 -10.98 -30.34 -10.84
C THR A 681 -10.55 -30.92 -12.20
N LEU A 682 -9.84 -30.13 -13.02
CA LEU A 682 -9.36 -30.60 -14.33
C LEU A 682 -8.33 -31.72 -14.21
N LEU A 683 -7.41 -31.62 -13.25
CA LEU A 683 -6.42 -32.68 -13.00
C LEU A 683 -7.10 -33.97 -12.53
N TYR A 684 -8.08 -33.84 -11.67
CA TYR A 684 -8.86 -34.99 -11.19
C TYR A 684 -9.71 -35.59 -12.31
N THR A 685 -10.35 -34.77 -13.14
CA THR A 685 -11.11 -35.18 -14.32
C THR A 685 -10.21 -35.95 -15.31
N LEU A 686 -9.02 -35.42 -15.59
CA LEU A 686 -8.04 -36.08 -16.44
C LEU A 686 -7.65 -37.45 -15.88
N LEU A 687 -7.32 -37.51 -14.59
CA LEU A 687 -6.93 -38.76 -13.94
C LEU A 687 -8.05 -39.80 -14.04
N THR A 688 -9.28 -39.42 -13.72
CA THR A 688 -10.43 -40.35 -13.74
C THR A 688 -10.78 -40.80 -15.14
N GLN A 689 -10.78 -39.92 -16.12
CA GLN A 689 -11.08 -40.28 -17.53
C GLN A 689 -9.99 -41.13 -18.14
N VAL A 690 -8.72 -40.91 -17.83
CA VAL A 690 -7.60 -41.80 -18.27
C VAL A 690 -7.71 -43.17 -17.62
N VAL A 691 -8.00 -43.24 -16.33
CA VAL A 691 -8.11 -44.53 -15.61
C VAL A 691 -9.30 -45.35 -16.08
N PHE A 692 -10.45 -44.70 -16.38
CA PHE A 692 -11.67 -45.40 -16.80
C PHE A 692 -11.85 -45.51 -18.32
N GLY A 693 -10.92 -44.96 -19.12
CA GLY A 693 -10.89 -45.11 -20.57
C GLY A 693 -11.97 -44.35 -21.36
N ASN A 694 -12.74 -43.45 -20.71
CA ASN A 694 -13.80 -42.68 -21.32
C ASN A 694 -13.46 -41.19 -21.31
N VAL A 695 -13.12 -40.65 -22.48
CA VAL A 695 -12.75 -39.21 -22.58
C VAL A 695 -13.94 -38.39 -23.08
N HIS A 696 -14.48 -37.55 -22.19
CA HIS A 696 -15.53 -36.59 -22.49
C HIS A 696 -14.98 -35.17 -22.47
N TRP A 697 -14.76 -34.56 -23.64
CA TRP A 697 -14.16 -33.24 -23.79
C TRP A 697 -14.96 -32.12 -23.10
N GLN A 698 -16.30 -32.31 -22.99
CA GLN A 698 -17.19 -31.36 -22.32
C GLN A 698 -16.82 -31.13 -20.84
N ALA A 699 -16.33 -32.17 -20.18
CA ALA A 699 -15.90 -32.08 -18.78
C ALA A 699 -14.60 -31.26 -18.64
N PHE A 700 -13.72 -31.24 -19.64
CA PHE A 700 -12.52 -30.41 -19.63
C PHE A 700 -12.82 -28.92 -19.88
N LEU A 701 -13.91 -28.61 -20.60
CA LEU A 701 -14.37 -27.24 -20.76
C LEU A 701 -15.28 -26.78 -19.62
N LEU A 702 -15.55 -27.67 -18.65
CA LEU A 702 -16.49 -27.44 -17.53
C LEU A 702 -17.89 -27.00 -18.01
N ILE A 703 -18.39 -27.69 -19.06
CA ILE A 703 -19.70 -27.48 -19.66
C ILE A 703 -20.51 -28.79 -19.77
N ALA A 704 -20.06 -29.85 -19.14
CA ALA A 704 -20.76 -31.16 -19.20
C ALA A 704 -22.17 -31.07 -18.58
N ASN A 705 -22.41 -30.13 -17.68
CA ASN A 705 -23.74 -29.81 -17.11
C ASN A 705 -24.77 -29.38 -18.16
N TRP A 706 -24.36 -28.90 -19.33
CA TRP A 706 -25.24 -28.52 -20.45
C TRP A 706 -25.63 -29.67 -21.38
N TYR A 707 -25.16 -30.88 -21.10
CA TYR A 707 -25.40 -32.05 -21.94
C TYR A 707 -26.15 -33.15 -21.15
N PRO A 708 -27.06 -33.91 -21.79
CA PRO A 708 -27.72 -35.03 -21.13
C PRO A 708 -26.69 -36.06 -20.65
N PRO A 709 -26.98 -36.77 -19.52
CA PRO A 709 -26.08 -37.79 -18.96
C PRO A 709 -25.72 -38.90 -19.95
N ALA A 710 -26.59 -39.17 -20.93
CA ALA A 710 -26.35 -40.14 -22.00
C ALA A 710 -25.17 -39.71 -22.92
N VAL A 711 -24.95 -38.43 -23.11
CA VAL A 711 -23.86 -37.86 -23.91
C VAL A 711 -22.54 -37.80 -23.14
N THR A 712 -22.64 -37.54 -21.83
CA THR A 712 -21.46 -37.39 -20.96
C THR A 712 -21.07 -38.67 -20.22
N GLY A 713 -21.71 -39.80 -20.56
CA GLY A 713 -21.51 -41.09 -19.86
C GLY A 713 -21.78 -41.04 -18.36
N GLY A 714 -22.61 -40.08 -17.91
CA GLY A 714 -22.90 -39.85 -16.50
C GLY A 714 -21.81 -39.09 -15.74
N PHE A 715 -20.70 -38.72 -16.39
CA PHE A 715 -19.62 -37.90 -15.80
C PHE A 715 -19.94 -36.41 -15.90
N SER A 716 -20.45 -35.84 -14.82
CA SER A 716 -20.61 -34.39 -14.67
C SER A 716 -20.40 -34.01 -13.22
N TYR A 717 -19.45 -33.12 -12.99
CA TYR A 717 -19.29 -32.44 -11.71
C TYR A 717 -20.14 -31.17 -11.70
N TRP A 718 -21.41 -31.32 -12.04
CA TRP A 718 -22.32 -30.22 -12.38
C TRP A 718 -22.33 -29.07 -11.37
N TYR A 719 -22.22 -29.37 -10.07
CA TYR A 719 -22.14 -28.31 -9.05
C TYR A 719 -20.88 -27.43 -9.21
N ILE A 720 -19.72 -28.06 -9.44
CA ILE A 720 -18.45 -27.33 -9.62
C ILE A 720 -18.45 -26.60 -10.95
N GLU A 721 -18.89 -27.25 -12.01
CA GLU A 721 -19.03 -26.65 -13.35
C GLU A 721 -19.91 -25.40 -13.27
N LEU A 722 -21.06 -25.50 -12.59
CA LEU A 722 -21.99 -24.41 -12.39
C LEU A 722 -21.43 -23.29 -11.53
N LEU A 723 -20.74 -23.61 -10.43
CA LEU A 723 -20.07 -22.63 -9.58
C LEU A 723 -19.03 -21.83 -10.36
N VAL A 724 -18.19 -22.51 -11.15
CA VAL A 724 -17.16 -21.86 -11.98
C VAL A 724 -17.80 -20.94 -13.02
N GLN A 725 -18.86 -21.39 -13.71
CA GLN A 725 -19.60 -20.59 -14.69
C GLN A 725 -20.20 -19.33 -14.05
N MET A 726 -20.85 -19.46 -12.88
CA MET A 726 -21.41 -18.30 -12.17
C MET A 726 -20.34 -17.31 -11.68
N LEU A 727 -19.22 -17.83 -11.16
CA LEU A 727 -18.09 -16.98 -10.76
C LEU A 727 -17.46 -16.28 -11.98
N ALA A 728 -17.41 -16.93 -13.14
CA ALA A 728 -16.96 -16.32 -14.39
C ALA A 728 -17.93 -15.22 -14.86
N ILE A 729 -19.24 -15.44 -14.79
CA ILE A 729 -20.27 -14.41 -15.05
C ILE A 729 -20.04 -13.22 -14.10
N MET A 730 -19.86 -13.47 -12.80
CA MET A 730 -19.57 -12.42 -11.85
C MET A 730 -18.25 -11.69 -12.12
N ALA A 731 -17.23 -12.38 -12.59
CA ALA A 731 -15.98 -11.74 -12.99
C ALA A 731 -16.18 -10.78 -14.18
N VAL A 732 -16.98 -11.17 -15.16
CA VAL A 732 -17.37 -10.29 -16.29
C VAL A 732 -18.17 -9.10 -15.77
N VAL A 733 -19.22 -9.30 -14.97
CA VAL A 733 -20.07 -8.24 -14.40
C VAL A 733 -19.23 -7.25 -13.58
N LEU A 734 -18.36 -7.75 -12.69
CA LEU A 734 -17.52 -6.95 -11.83
C LEU A 734 -16.30 -6.33 -12.56
N SER A 735 -16.02 -6.68 -13.82
CA SER A 735 -15.00 -5.99 -14.63
C SER A 735 -15.44 -4.58 -15.05
N PHE A 736 -16.76 -4.32 -15.14
CA PHE A 736 -17.29 -3.02 -15.51
C PHE A 736 -17.23 -2.04 -14.33
N ALA A 737 -16.41 -0.99 -14.44
CA ALA A 737 -16.20 0.01 -13.38
C ALA A 737 -17.51 0.68 -12.91
N ARG A 738 -18.42 0.98 -13.85
CA ARG A 738 -19.73 1.58 -13.52
C ARG A 738 -20.59 0.67 -12.63
N ILE A 739 -20.58 -0.64 -12.87
CA ILE A 739 -21.34 -1.61 -12.07
C ILE A 739 -20.72 -1.74 -10.68
N ARG A 740 -19.39 -1.78 -10.58
CA ARG A 740 -18.70 -1.79 -9.29
C ARG A 740 -19.05 -0.54 -8.48
N ALA A 741 -18.91 0.65 -9.07
CA ALA A 741 -19.24 1.91 -8.41
C ALA A 741 -20.68 1.93 -7.91
N LEU A 742 -21.63 1.43 -8.70
CA LEU A 742 -23.04 1.33 -8.31
C LEU A 742 -23.23 0.37 -7.11
N ILE A 743 -22.56 -0.79 -7.13
CA ILE A 743 -22.60 -1.74 -6.02
C ILE A 743 -22.00 -1.12 -4.75
N MET A 744 -20.85 -0.47 -4.84
CA MET A 744 -20.17 0.12 -3.70
C MET A 744 -20.91 1.32 -3.09
N ALA A 745 -21.63 2.09 -3.91
CA ALA A 745 -22.46 3.20 -3.42
C ALA A 745 -23.61 2.74 -2.52
N ALA A 746 -24.24 1.60 -2.82
CA ALA A 746 -25.36 1.08 -2.04
C ALA A 746 -25.39 -0.47 -2.08
N PRO A 747 -24.40 -1.16 -1.50
CA PRO A 747 -24.15 -2.57 -1.75
C PRO A 747 -25.34 -3.47 -1.42
N PHE A 748 -26.00 -3.27 -0.28
CA PHE A 748 -27.18 -4.06 0.08
C PHE A 748 -28.32 -3.91 -0.94
N ARG A 749 -28.68 -2.67 -1.31
CA ARG A 749 -29.82 -2.41 -2.19
C ARG A 749 -29.57 -2.90 -3.62
N VAL A 750 -28.39 -2.62 -4.14
CA VAL A 750 -28.01 -2.96 -5.52
C VAL A 750 -27.90 -4.47 -5.70
N LEU A 751 -27.25 -5.18 -4.76
CA LEU A 751 -27.12 -6.63 -4.84
C LEU A 751 -28.46 -7.33 -4.61
N LEU A 752 -29.30 -6.82 -3.73
CA LEU A 752 -30.63 -7.39 -3.51
C LEU A 752 -31.51 -7.23 -4.76
N ALA A 753 -31.52 -6.04 -5.38
CA ALA A 753 -32.20 -5.81 -6.65
C ALA A 753 -31.63 -6.67 -7.79
N GLY A 754 -30.29 -6.84 -7.82
CA GLY A 754 -29.59 -7.72 -8.76
C GLY A 754 -30.00 -9.19 -8.60
N ALA A 755 -30.20 -9.67 -7.38
CA ALA A 755 -30.70 -11.02 -7.11
C ALA A 755 -32.12 -11.21 -7.64
N CYS A 756 -33.01 -10.25 -7.39
CA CYS A 756 -34.38 -10.28 -7.95
C CYS A 756 -34.35 -10.23 -9.48
N ALA A 757 -33.54 -9.36 -10.09
CA ALA A 757 -33.41 -9.28 -11.55
C ALA A 757 -32.88 -10.60 -12.16
N ALA A 758 -31.87 -11.21 -11.52
CA ALA A 758 -31.33 -12.50 -11.94
C ALA A 758 -32.37 -13.63 -11.84
N ALA A 759 -33.19 -13.61 -10.78
CA ALA A 759 -34.28 -14.58 -10.64
C ALA A 759 -35.35 -14.45 -11.75
N VAL A 760 -35.77 -13.20 -12.03
CA VAL A 760 -36.72 -12.93 -13.12
C VAL A 760 -36.12 -13.30 -14.47
N ALA A 761 -34.85 -12.94 -14.73
CA ALA A 761 -34.16 -13.28 -15.96
C ALA A 761 -34.04 -14.80 -16.13
N GLY A 762 -33.74 -15.54 -15.06
CA GLY A 762 -33.73 -17.01 -15.06
C GLY A 762 -35.06 -17.58 -15.51
N LEU A 763 -36.19 -17.16 -14.90
CA LEU A 763 -37.54 -17.60 -15.26
C LEU A 763 -37.91 -17.27 -16.72
N LEU A 764 -37.51 -16.09 -17.23
CA LEU A 764 -37.77 -15.73 -18.63
C LEU A 764 -36.96 -16.58 -19.61
N ILE A 765 -35.69 -16.85 -19.29
CA ILE A 765 -34.82 -17.72 -20.10
C ILE A 765 -35.41 -19.13 -20.18
N ASP A 766 -35.90 -19.68 -19.06
CA ASP A 766 -36.52 -21.01 -19.03
C ASP A 766 -37.83 -21.03 -19.78
N ALA A 767 -38.62 -19.96 -19.70
CA ALA A 767 -39.94 -19.91 -20.38
C ALA A 767 -39.84 -19.73 -21.91
N TYR A 768 -38.81 -19.04 -22.41
CA TYR A 768 -38.76 -18.60 -23.83
C TYR A 768 -37.54 -19.06 -24.62
N VAL A 769 -36.48 -19.50 -23.97
CA VAL A 769 -35.19 -19.77 -24.63
C VAL A 769 -34.80 -21.24 -24.57
N PHE A 770 -35.11 -21.92 -23.47
CA PHE A 770 -34.70 -23.30 -23.25
C PHE A 770 -35.91 -24.22 -22.88
N ASP A 771 -36.08 -25.30 -23.65
CA ASP A 771 -36.84 -26.44 -23.16
C ASP A 771 -35.94 -27.26 -22.23
N ALA A 772 -35.91 -26.84 -20.96
CA ALA A 772 -34.97 -27.32 -19.96
C ALA A 772 -35.38 -28.63 -19.29
N SER A 773 -36.39 -29.35 -19.79
CA SER A 773 -36.94 -30.54 -19.11
C SER A 773 -35.91 -31.64 -18.79
N ALA A 774 -34.81 -31.74 -19.58
CA ALA A 774 -33.76 -32.71 -19.35
C ALA A 774 -32.53 -32.14 -18.55
N LEU A 775 -32.38 -30.80 -18.45
CA LEU A 775 -31.18 -30.14 -17.88
C LEU A 775 -31.53 -29.27 -16.64
N TYR A 776 -32.75 -29.32 -16.24
CA TYR A 776 -33.48 -28.42 -15.39
C TYR A 776 -32.74 -27.96 -14.10
N ASN A 777 -31.97 -28.79 -13.43
CA ASN A 777 -31.27 -28.47 -12.18
C ASN A 777 -29.79 -28.14 -12.35
N ARG A 778 -29.27 -27.89 -13.59
CA ARG A 778 -27.84 -27.88 -13.83
C ARG A 778 -27.34 -26.66 -14.63
N VAL A 779 -28.14 -25.61 -14.70
CA VAL A 779 -27.85 -24.41 -15.51
C VAL A 779 -27.73 -23.13 -14.66
N PRO A 780 -26.80 -22.20 -15.04
CA PRO A 780 -26.47 -21.03 -14.21
C PRO A 780 -27.65 -20.12 -13.89
N GLN A 781 -28.62 -19.96 -14.79
CA GLN A 781 -29.75 -19.06 -14.62
C GLN A 781 -30.60 -19.39 -13.39
N HIS A 782 -30.64 -20.66 -12.95
CA HIS A 782 -31.41 -21.07 -11.78
C HIS A 782 -30.75 -20.66 -10.45
N TYR A 783 -29.41 -20.56 -10.41
CA TYR A 783 -28.65 -20.38 -9.16
C TYR A 783 -27.93 -19.06 -9.04
N LEU A 784 -27.80 -18.29 -10.13
CA LEU A 784 -27.12 -17.00 -10.12
C LEU A 784 -27.79 -16.02 -9.14
N ALA A 785 -29.11 -16.03 -9.09
CA ALA A 785 -29.89 -15.24 -8.13
C ALA A 785 -29.51 -15.57 -6.68
N VAL A 786 -29.34 -16.85 -6.37
CA VAL A 786 -28.98 -17.33 -5.03
C VAL A 786 -27.56 -16.92 -4.65
N LEU A 787 -26.62 -16.97 -5.58
CA LEU A 787 -25.25 -16.51 -5.37
C LEU A 787 -25.22 -14.99 -5.09
N VAL A 788 -25.91 -14.18 -5.90
CA VAL A 788 -25.99 -12.72 -5.70
C VAL A 788 -26.74 -12.37 -4.41
N LEU A 789 -27.77 -13.16 -4.03
CA LEU A 789 -28.46 -13.02 -2.76
C LEU A 789 -27.52 -13.28 -1.57
N GLY A 790 -26.65 -14.28 -1.65
CA GLY A 790 -25.59 -14.51 -0.68
C GLY A 790 -24.64 -13.31 -0.53
N MET A 791 -24.31 -12.64 -1.64
CA MET A 791 -23.55 -11.38 -1.60
C MET A 791 -24.31 -10.26 -0.87
N ALA A 792 -25.61 -10.11 -1.14
CA ALA A 792 -26.44 -9.08 -0.49
C ALA A 792 -26.57 -9.32 1.02
N ILE A 793 -26.69 -10.57 1.47
CA ILE A 793 -26.78 -10.96 2.90
C ILE A 793 -25.56 -10.48 3.69
N HIS A 794 -24.36 -10.47 3.10
CA HIS A 794 -23.17 -9.93 3.76
C HIS A 794 -23.34 -8.48 4.21
N PHE A 795 -24.11 -7.68 3.49
CA PHE A 795 -24.35 -6.26 3.77
C PHE A 795 -25.64 -5.98 4.55
N ALA A 796 -26.39 -7.00 4.94
CA ALA A 796 -27.62 -6.86 5.74
C ALA A 796 -27.29 -6.62 7.23
N ARG A 797 -26.96 -5.38 7.59
CA ARG A 797 -26.50 -5.03 8.95
C ARG A 797 -27.62 -4.62 9.91
N THR A 798 -28.66 -3.93 9.40
CA THR A 798 -29.77 -3.43 10.22
C THR A 798 -30.94 -4.40 10.24
N THR A 799 -31.77 -4.37 11.30
CA THR A 799 -32.95 -5.24 11.43
C THR A 799 -33.91 -5.11 10.23
N PRO A 800 -34.24 -3.91 9.72
CA PRO A 800 -35.06 -3.79 8.52
C PRO A 800 -34.42 -4.43 7.27
N GLN A 801 -33.10 -4.28 7.10
CA GLN A 801 -32.38 -4.94 5.99
C GLN A 801 -32.44 -6.47 6.10
N LYS A 802 -32.33 -7.02 7.31
CA LYS A 802 -32.43 -8.45 7.54
C LYS A 802 -33.84 -8.98 7.23
N TRP A 803 -34.88 -8.25 7.62
CA TRP A 803 -36.27 -8.62 7.27
C TRP A 803 -36.50 -8.56 5.76
N LEU A 804 -36.02 -7.51 5.10
CA LEU A 804 -36.13 -7.38 3.64
C LEU A 804 -35.37 -8.50 2.93
N ALA A 805 -34.14 -8.81 3.34
CA ALA A 805 -33.37 -9.94 2.81
C ALA A 805 -34.11 -11.27 3.03
N SER A 806 -34.72 -11.48 4.23
CA SER A 806 -35.49 -12.68 4.52
C SER A 806 -36.72 -12.82 3.60
N ALA A 807 -37.41 -11.73 3.34
CA ALA A 807 -38.55 -11.73 2.42
C ALA A 807 -38.14 -12.08 0.99
N VAL A 808 -37.01 -11.53 0.53
CA VAL A 808 -36.45 -11.84 -0.81
C VAL A 808 -35.93 -13.28 -0.90
N VAL A 809 -35.37 -13.84 0.18
CA VAL A 809 -35.00 -15.28 0.24
C VAL A 809 -36.23 -16.15 0.00
N VAL A 810 -37.32 -15.88 0.71
CA VAL A 810 -38.57 -16.64 0.55
C VAL A 810 -39.14 -16.44 -0.86
N LEU A 811 -39.10 -15.22 -1.40
CA LEU A 811 -39.61 -14.93 -2.74
C LEU A 811 -38.82 -15.63 -3.83
N VAL A 812 -37.48 -15.55 -3.79
CA VAL A 812 -36.60 -16.12 -4.82
C VAL A 812 -36.59 -17.63 -4.76
N LEU A 813 -36.33 -18.22 -3.60
CA LEU A 813 -36.26 -19.68 -3.46
C LEU A 813 -37.64 -20.33 -3.48
N GLY A 814 -38.64 -19.73 -2.82
CA GLY A 814 -40.02 -20.23 -2.79
C GLY A 814 -40.73 -20.01 -4.13
N GLY A 815 -40.53 -18.85 -4.78
CA GLY A 815 -41.07 -18.55 -6.10
C GLY A 815 -40.56 -19.49 -7.16
N GLN A 816 -39.27 -19.78 -7.16
CA GLN A 816 -38.67 -20.79 -8.03
C GLN A 816 -39.38 -22.13 -7.86
N ARG A 817 -39.60 -22.54 -6.63
CA ARG A 817 -40.27 -23.80 -6.27
C ARG A 817 -41.71 -23.88 -6.77
N VAL A 818 -42.44 -22.77 -6.64
CA VAL A 818 -43.81 -22.71 -7.16
C VAL A 818 -43.83 -22.89 -8.68
N VAL A 819 -42.88 -22.26 -9.41
CA VAL A 819 -42.78 -22.44 -10.85
C VAL A 819 -42.42 -23.89 -11.20
N ASP A 820 -41.52 -24.53 -10.47
CA ASP A 820 -41.14 -25.93 -10.66
C ASP A 820 -42.37 -26.90 -10.55
N VAL A 821 -43.20 -26.67 -9.54
CA VAL A 821 -44.39 -27.46 -9.35
C VAL A 821 -45.43 -27.23 -10.46
N LEU A 822 -45.69 -25.96 -10.83
CA LEU A 822 -46.70 -25.60 -11.80
C LEU A 822 -46.29 -25.95 -13.25
N ALA A 823 -45.02 -25.77 -13.60
CA ALA A 823 -44.59 -26.01 -14.95
C ALA A 823 -44.17 -27.46 -15.24
N HIS A 824 -43.72 -28.22 -14.21
CA HIS A 824 -43.07 -29.51 -14.38
C HIS A 824 -43.75 -30.63 -13.60
N GLY A 825 -44.87 -30.38 -12.91
CA GLY A 825 -45.63 -31.38 -12.21
C GLY A 825 -44.94 -32.07 -11.03
N VAL A 826 -43.94 -31.42 -10.43
CA VAL A 826 -43.20 -31.96 -9.29
C VAL A 826 -44.06 -31.98 -8.06
N ASP A 827 -44.20 -33.13 -7.40
CA ASP A 827 -45.00 -33.26 -6.19
C ASP A 827 -44.29 -32.61 -5.00
N PHE A 828 -44.88 -31.53 -4.49
CA PHE A 828 -44.37 -30.75 -3.37
C PHE A 828 -44.21 -31.56 -2.07
N SER A 829 -45.00 -32.61 -1.90
CA SER A 829 -44.95 -33.45 -0.70
C SER A 829 -43.71 -34.34 -0.60
N GLN A 830 -42.97 -34.49 -1.69
CA GLN A 830 -41.79 -35.35 -1.77
C GLN A 830 -40.46 -34.63 -1.47
N TYR A 831 -40.46 -33.29 -1.33
CA TYR A 831 -39.24 -32.53 -1.17
C TYR A 831 -39.28 -31.61 0.06
N VAL A 832 -38.33 -31.81 0.98
CA VAL A 832 -38.07 -30.89 2.08
C VAL A 832 -36.97 -29.92 1.61
N ASP A 833 -37.32 -28.64 1.36
CA ASP A 833 -36.36 -27.65 0.94
C ASP A 833 -35.59 -27.09 2.16
N VAL A 834 -34.35 -27.45 2.27
CA VAL A 834 -33.44 -26.96 3.33
C VAL A 834 -32.84 -25.60 3.01
N ALA A 835 -32.96 -25.09 1.79
CA ALA A 835 -32.32 -23.85 1.36
C ALA A 835 -32.89 -22.63 2.08
N ILE A 836 -34.21 -22.50 2.17
CA ILE A 836 -34.86 -21.36 2.81
C ILE A 836 -34.46 -21.27 4.30
N PRO A 837 -34.66 -22.29 5.17
CA PRO A 837 -34.27 -22.16 6.57
C PRO A 837 -32.74 -21.97 6.74
N ALA A 838 -31.91 -22.60 5.93
CA ALA A 838 -30.48 -22.47 6.01
C ALA A 838 -30.02 -21.05 5.67
N VAL A 839 -30.53 -20.46 4.59
CA VAL A 839 -30.17 -19.09 4.19
C VAL A 839 -30.73 -18.05 5.17
N LEU A 840 -31.92 -18.26 5.72
CA LEU A 840 -32.47 -17.46 6.81
C LEU A 840 -31.57 -17.50 8.05
N THR A 841 -31.04 -18.67 8.39
CA THR A 841 -30.08 -18.83 9.49
C THR A 841 -28.84 -18.00 9.28
N MET A 842 -28.30 -17.86 8.04
CA MET A 842 -27.17 -16.99 7.72
C MET A 842 -27.44 -15.48 7.97
N ILE A 843 -28.72 -15.07 7.83
CA ILE A 843 -29.12 -13.67 8.05
C ILE A 843 -29.15 -13.32 9.54
N TRP A 844 -29.71 -14.26 10.37
CA TRP A 844 -30.03 -13.95 11.74
C TRP A 844 -29.00 -14.39 12.77
N TRP A 845 -28.23 -15.43 12.51
CA TRP A 845 -27.19 -15.92 13.40
C TRP A 845 -25.82 -15.82 12.77
N ARG A 846 -24.80 -15.43 13.57
CA ARG A 846 -23.42 -15.32 13.12
C ARG A 846 -22.63 -16.59 13.37
N ALA A 847 -22.77 -17.18 14.56
CA ALA A 847 -22.04 -18.35 14.98
C ALA A 847 -22.83 -19.16 16.00
N VAL A 848 -22.48 -20.43 16.12
CA VAL A 848 -23.04 -21.37 17.10
C VAL A 848 -21.91 -21.90 17.98
N PRO A 849 -22.09 -21.95 19.31
CA PRO A 849 -21.13 -22.57 20.22
C PRO A 849 -21.16 -24.08 20.08
N LEU A 850 -20.05 -24.71 19.70
CA LEU A 850 -19.90 -26.15 19.57
C LEU A 850 -18.71 -26.66 20.42
N PRO A 851 -18.75 -27.92 20.91
CA PRO A 851 -17.59 -28.57 21.49
C PRO A 851 -16.40 -28.52 20.56
N ASP A 852 -15.20 -28.27 21.10
CA ASP A 852 -13.96 -28.02 20.30
C ASP A 852 -13.66 -29.16 19.31
N LEU A 853 -13.92 -30.41 19.71
CA LEU A 853 -13.74 -31.57 18.81
C LEU A 853 -14.65 -31.49 17.58
N ILE A 854 -15.93 -31.13 17.77
CA ILE A 854 -16.91 -30.98 16.70
C ILE A 854 -16.56 -29.77 15.83
N ALA A 855 -16.15 -28.65 16.47
CA ALA A 855 -15.74 -27.44 15.77
C ALA A 855 -14.54 -27.69 14.84
N ARG A 856 -13.54 -28.45 15.29
CA ARG A 856 -12.39 -28.85 14.47
C ARG A 856 -12.78 -29.79 13.35
N GLY A 857 -13.64 -30.76 13.62
CA GLY A 857 -14.17 -31.65 12.60
C GLY A 857 -14.94 -30.89 11.52
N ALA A 858 -15.79 -29.95 11.92
CA ALA A 858 -16.53 -29.09 11.01
C ALA A 858 -15.58 -28.23 10.14
N ALA A 859 -14.57 -27.62 10.73
CA ALA A 859 -13.58 -26.82 9.98
C ALA A 859 -12.80 -27.68 8.97
N LEU A 860 -12.42 -28.90 9.35
CA LEU A 860 -11.71 -29.83 8.49
C LEU A 860 -12.57 -30.28 7.30
N ILE A 861 -13.84 -30.63 7.53
CA ILE A 861 -14.78 -31.00 6.46
C ILE A 861 -15.03 -29.79 5.55
N ALA A 862 -15.31 -28.62 6.11
CA ALA A 862 -15.57 -27.41 5.35
C ALA A 862 -14.40 -27.01 4.44
N SER A 863 -13.17 -27.14 4.92
CA SER A 863 -11.95 -26.85 4.12
C SER A 863 -11.68 -27.92 3.04
N SER A 864 -12.22 -29.11 3.18
CA SER A 864 -12.04 -30.24 2.25
C SER A 864 -13.24 -30.44 1.30
N THR A 865 -14.25 -29.57 1.33
CA THR A 865 -15.53 -29.72 0.60
C THR A 865 -15.35 -30.00 -0.88
N LEU A 866 -14.42 -29.31 -1.57
CA LEU A 866 -14.13 -29.53 -2.97
C LEU A 866 -13.68 -30.97 -3.26
N PHE A 867 -12.76 -31.49 -2.47
CA PHE A 867 -12.19 -32.82 -2.67
C PHE A 867 -13.17 -33.91 -2.23
N ILE A 868 -13.97 -33.70 -1.19
CA ILE A 868 -15.06 -34.59 -0.82
C ILE A 868 -16.05 -34.72 -1.99
N TYR A 869 -16.44 -33.58 -2.60
CA TYR A 869 -17.34 -33.57 -3.75
C TYR A 869 -16.71 -34.28 -4.98
N LEU A 870 -15.45 -34.06 -5.28
CA LEU A 870 -14.78 -34.68 -6.42
C LEU A 870 -14.65 -36.19 -6.29
N THR A 871 -14.42 -36.72 -5.09
CA THR A 871 -13.97 -38.10 -4.87
C THR A 871 -15.03 -39.04 -4.28
N HIS A 872 -16.19 -38.55 -3.89
CA HIS A 872 -17.19 -39.37 -3.14
C HIS A 872 -17.64 -40.61 -3.90
N TYR A 873 -17.86 -40.57 -5.21
CA TYR A 873 -18.28 -41.73 -6.00
C TYR A 873 -17.20 -42.84 -6.03
N GLN A 874 -15.92 -42.49 -6.07
CA GLN A 874 -14.83 -43.45 -6.06
C GLN A 874 -14.74 -44.17 -4.71
N PHE A 875 -14.91 -43.40 -3.61
CA PHE A 875 -14.93 -43.99 -2.28
C PHE A 875 -16.20 -44.81 -2.00
N GLN A 876 -17.35 -44.45 -2.59
CA GLN A 876 -18.55 -45.31 -2.60
C GLN A 876 -18.26 -46.67 -3.26
N SER A 877 -17.60 -46.63 -4.40
CA SER A 877 -17.22 -47.86 -5.10
C SER A 877 -16.28 -48.74 -4.28
N VAL A 878 -15.38 -48.16 -3.49
CA VAL A 878 -14.53 -48.88 -2.53
C VAL A 878 -15.38 -49.42 -1.37
N ALA A 879 -16.28 -48.63 -0.80
CA ALA A 879 -17.15 -49.08 0.30
C ALA A 879 -17.96 -50.30 -0.07
N ARG A 880 -18.56 -50.33 -1.27
CA ARG A 880 -19.36 -51.46 -1.76
C ARG A 880 -18.55 -52.75 -1.90
N ARG A 881 -17.22 -52.66 -2.12
CA ARG A 881 -16.31 -53.80 -2.14
C ARG A 881 -15.95 -54.34 -0.76
N LEU A 882 -16.02 -53.50 0.26
CA LEU A 882 -15.66 -53.84 1.65
C LEU A 882 -16.83 -54.46 2.43
N GLY A 883 -18.05 -54.41 1.90
CA GLY A 883 -19.27 -55.01 2.49
C GLY A 883 -20.37 -53.94 2.68
N ASP A 884 -21.59 -54.43 2.83
CA ASP A 884 -22.82 -53.61 2.93
C ASP A 884 -23.02 -53.16 4.38
N VAL A 885 -22.13 -52.30 4.88
CA VAL A 885 -22.22 -51.71 6.22
C VAL A 885 -22.89 -50.35 6.12
N PRO A 886 -24.06 -50.16 6.76
CA PRO A 886 -24.78 -48.88 6.67
C PRO A 886 -23.92 -47.68 7.07
N GLY A 887 -23.82 -46.66 6.21
CA GLY A 887 -23.08 -45.41 6.45
C GLY A 887 -21.58 -45.52 6.23
N LEU A 888 -21.02 -46.69 5.97
CA LEU A 888 -19.58 -46.84 5.68
C LEU A 888 -19.18 -46.08 4.41
N ASP A 889 -20.02 -46.03 3.40
CA ASP A 889 -19.86 -45.27 2.17
C ASP A 889 -19.73 -43.77 2.41
N VAL A 890 -20.57 -43.19 3.25
CA VAL A 890 -20.52 -41.77 3.63
C VAL A 890 -19.22 -41.46 4.40
N VAL A 891 -18.88 -42.31 5.38
CA VAL A 891 -17.67 -42.16 6.19
C VAL A 891 -16.41 -42.21 5.29
N LEU A 892 -16.33 -43.20 4.42
CA LEU A 892 -15.21 -43.35 3.50
C LEU A 892 -15.10 -42.20 2.49
N ALA A 893 -16.25 -41.70 1.99
CA ALA A 893 -16.27 -40.54 1.11
C ALA A 893 -15.70 -39.27 1.80
N VAL A 894 -16.14 -39.01 3.05
CA VAL A 894 -15.68 -37.86 3.82
C VAL A 894 -14.20 -37.99 4.20
N VAL A 895 -13.80 -39.09 4.80
CA VAL A 895 -12.42 -39.34 5.24
C VAL A 895 -11.47 -39.39 4.04
N GLY A 896 -11.87 -40.06 2.98
CA GLY A 896 -11.09 -40.16 1.75
C GLY A 896 -10.93 -38.79 1.06
N GLY A 897 -11.99 -38.01 0.97
CA GLY A 897 -11.93 -36.65 0.44
C GLY A 897 -11.02 -35.71 1.25
N ILE A 898 -11.03 -35.82 2.59
CA ILE A 898 -10.10 -35.11 3.47
C ILE A 898 -8.65 -35.55 3.22
N ALA A 899 -8.40 -36.85 3.09
CA ALA A 899 -7.07 -37.38 2.81
C ALA A 899 -6.53 -36.88 1.46
N VAL A 900 -7.39 -36.85 0.43
CA VAL A 900 -7.01 -36.29 -0.89
C VAL A 900 -6.75 -34.79 -0.80
N ALA A 901 -7.56 -34.03 -0.07
CA ALA A 901 -7.32 -32.60 0.17
C ALA A 901 -5.95 -32.36 0.84
N TYR A 902 -5.64 -33.15 1.86
CA TYR A 902 -4.34 -33.08 2.55
C TYR A 902 -3.17 -33.41 1.61
N ALA A 903 -3.29 -34.50 0.83
CA ALA A 903 -2.26 -34.88 -0.14
C ALA A 903 -2.05 -33.81 -1.22
N TRP A 904 -3.15 -33.24 -1.74
CA TRP A 904 -3.12 -32.13 -2.70
C TRP A 904 -2.38 -30.90 -2.14
N ASN A 905 -2.76 -30.44 -0.96
CA ASN A 905 -2.12 -29.28 -0.33
C ASN A 905 -0.62 -29.53 -0.07
N LYS A 906 -0.24 -30.74 0.30
CA LYS A 906 1.16 -31.14 0.44
C LYS A 906 1.91 -31.15 -0.89
N ALA A 907 1.29 -31.68 -1.96
CA ALA A 907 1.86 -31.69 -3.31
C ALA A 907 2.06 -30.29 -3.88
N VAL A 908 1.08 -29.39 -3.70
CA VAL A 908 1.18 -27.97 -4.12
C VAL A 908 2.31 -27.26 -3.39
N ARG A 909 2.45 -27.44 -2.06
CA ARG A 909 3.57 -26.89 -1.28
C ARG A 909 4.91 -27.45 -1.75
N PHE A 910 5.01 -28.73 -2.03
CA PHE A 910 6.23 -29.36 -2.53
C PHE A 910 6.58 -28.86 -3.95
N ALA A 911 5.60 -28.71 -4.83
CA ALA A 911 5.80 -28.16 -6.17
C ALA A 911 6.25 -26.70 -6.12
N SER A 912 5.66 -25.86 -5.23
CA SER A 912 6.05 -24.46 -5.05
C SER A 912 7.49 -24.34 -4.51
N MET A 913 7.90 -25.22 -3.57
CA MET A 913 9.27 -25.27 -3.06
C MET A 913 10.29 -25.77 -4.11
N ARG A 914 9.90 -26.70 -5.00
CA ARG A 914 10.77 -27.17 -6.08
C ARG A 914 10.86 -26.20 -7.24
N TRP A 915 9.81 -25.47 -7.55
CA TRP A 915 9.85 -24.48 -8.63
C TRP A 915 10.70 -23.27 -8.21
N SER A 916 10.65 -22.85 -6.95
CA SER A 916 11.60 -21.88 -6.39
C SER A 916 13.04 -22.41 -6.31
N GLY A 917 13.25 -23.70 -6.12
CA GLY A 917 14.58 -24.37 -6.14
C GLY A 917 15.07 -24.79 -7.54
N GLY A 918 14.17 -25.07 -8.47
CA GLY A 918 14.49 -25.51 -9.84
C GLY A 918 14.94 -24.37 -10.75
N ALA A 919 14.41 -23.17 -10.54
CA ALA A 919 14.88 -21.95 -11.18
C ALA A 919 16.36 -21.66 -10.82
N LYS A 920 16.78 -21.96 -9.58
CA LYS A 920 18.19 -21.88 -9.15
C LYS A 920 19.10 -22.89 -9.87
N ARG A 921 18.65 -24.12 -10.06
CA ARG A 921 19.47 -25.16 -10.73
C ARG A 921 19.55 -25.02 -12.26
N SER A 922 18.53 -24.41 -12.87
CA SER A 922 18.57 -24.13 -14.34
C SER A 922 19.47 -22.93 -14.63
N ALA A 923 19.53 -21.94 -13.78
CA ALA A 923 20.48 -20.82 -13.89
C ALA A 923 21.94 -21.32 -13.71
N GLU A 924 22.23 -22.15 -12.69
CA GLU A 924 23.55 -22.73 -12.47
C GLU A 924 24.01 -23.67 -13.60
N LYS A 925 23.08 -24.35 -14.27
CA LYS A 925 23.40 -25.17 -15.43
C LYS A 925 23.65 -24.36 -16.70
N PHE A 926 22.98 -23.22 -16.85
CA PHE A 926 23.19 -22.29 -17.98
C PHE A 926 24.53 -21.54 -17.86
N GLU A 927 24.94 -21.16 -16.64
CA GLU A 927 26.24 -20.55 -16.37
C GLU A 927 27.44 -21.52 -16.57
N ARG A 928 27.20 -22.83 -16.49
CA ARG A 928 28.28 -23.83 -16.79
C ARG A 928 28.39 -24.22 -18.27
N VAL A 929 27.49 -23.75 -19.12
CA VAL A 929 27.46 -24.03 -20.55
C VAL A 929 27.84 -22.81 -21.40
N LEU A 930 27.91 -21.62 -20.79
CA LEU A 930 28.56 -20.41 -21.32
C LEU A 930 29.91 -20.21 -20.62
#